data_d6460995777de794786ce2527a262501
#
_entry.id   d6460995777de794786ce2527a262501
#
_cell.length_a   1.000
_cell.length_b   1.000
_cell.length_c   1.000
_cell.angle_alpha   90.00
_cell.angle_beta   90.00
_cell.angle_gamma   90.00
#
_symmetry.space_group_name_H-M   'P 1'
#
loop_
_entity.id
_entity.type
_entity.pdbx_description
1 polymer ?
#
loop_
_entity_poly.entity_id
_entity_poly.type
_entity_poly.pdbx_seq_one_letter_code
_entity_poly.pdbx_strand_id
1 'polypeptide(L)'
;MKAPLSWLKDYVDIDVSAQELQQKLFSCGFEVEELIYVGAEIDRCVVGRIEKIEPHPNADKLRVCRLNCGGYGEDIQIVTGADNVFEGALVPVALDNSSLHGGVKIKKGKLRGVESCGMLCSGEELGINDDWYDGADVNGILILQGDIPVGTDIKQVVGLDDYIFDIAVTSNRPDCQSIYGIAREVAAVLHKEVAPVPLTYHMGAFRTSERVSISVQAPDLCPRYIGHYVRDIKIGKSPLWMRRRLALSGLRSIDNVVDITNFVLLELGQPMHAFDLSRIAESRICVRRAKEGEQITTLDKNTFELTPENLVIADGEKPVALAGVMGGLNSGISEGTTELLFESAKFERANIRRTSRALGQKSDSSARYEKGVDAYTTGVAINRALNLIDELGCGKIACDRFDIAAPQEPPRAIETTAAQINALLGIEVPRQEMCDILTRLNFNVAVHGETLSVTPPAYREDVDGYPDLAEEVIREYGYDHIEGTFLDTAAVTNGGLNAAQQQAARTKRALRGQNFGEIITYSFISPKDYALLRLDDELARAIRIKNPIGEDMSVMRTTLAPSMLHTLVRNIRRGNDGARLFELASAYIAKALPLAEMPAERATLSVGVYGSKEDFFSAKAAFEAIAAEFGLQFASGAAQRPFLPPGKTAE
;
A
#
# COMPACT_ATOMS: atom_id res chain seq x y z
N MET A 1 -1.03 -5.46 0.27
CA MET A 1 0.00 -6.50 0.59
C MET A 1 0.14 -7.41 -0.61
N LYS A 2 1.32 -7.41 -1.22
CA LYS A 2 1.58 -8.30 -2.38
C LYS A 2 1.97 -9.68 -1.92
N ALA A 3 1.12 -10.67 -2.19
CA ALA A 3 1.31 -12.07 -1.81
C ALA A 3 1.45 -12.94 -3.05
N PRO A 4 2.68 -13.40 -3.41
CA PRO A 4 2.90 -14.33 -4.51
C PRO A 4 2.28 -15.70 -4.22
N LEU A 5 1.57 -16.28 -5.20
CA LEU A 5 0.95 -17.59 -5.07
C LEU A 5 1.99 -18.69 -4.77
N SER A 6 3.14 -18.63 -5.43
CA SER A 6 4.24 -19.57 -5.18
C SER A 6 4.72 -19.54 -3.73
N TRP A 7 4.76 -18.35 -3.09
CA TRP A 7 5.17 -18.23 -1.69
C TRP A 7 4.08 -18.72 -0.72
N LEU A 8 2.81 -18.47 -1.02
CA LEU A 8 1.69 -19.03 -0.24
C LEU A 8 1.68 -20.56 -0.28
N LYS A 9 2.04 -21.16 -1.41
CA LYS A 9 2.16 -22.62 -1.60
C LYS A 9 3.26 -23.28 -0.76
N ASP A 10 4.22 -22.54 -0.23
CA ASP A 10 5.18 -23.10 0.72
C ASP A 10 4.52 -23.45 2.07
N TYR A 11 3.41 -22.77 2.38
CA TYR A 11 2.73 -22.93 3.67
C TYR A 11 1.39 -23.66 3.57
N VAL A 12 0.75 -23.62 2.41
CA VAL A 12 -0.58 -24.21 2.23
C VAL A 12 -0.64 -25.01 0.93
N ASP A 13 -1.21 -26.20 0.98
CA ASP A 13 -1.50 -27.01 -0.19
C ASP A 13 -2.69 -26.42 -0.96
N ILE A 14 -2.40 -25.46 -1.86
CA ILE A 14 -3.38 -24.73 -2.66
C ILE A 14 -3.63 -25.51 -3.96
N ASP A 15 -4.78 -26.18 -4.04
CA ASP A 15 -5.23 -27.02 -5.14
C ASP A 15 -6.29 -26.36 -6.04
N VAL A 16 -6.62 -25.10 -5.77
CA VAL A 16 -7.56 -24.28 -6.57
C VAL A 16 -6.81 -23.30 -7.49
N SER A 17 -7.52 -22.78 -8.51
CA SER A 17 -6.96 -21.74 -9.38
C SER A 17 -6.76 -20.42 -8.63
N ALA A 18 -5.87 -19.54 -9.15
CA ALA A 18 -5.66 -18.21 -8.57
C ALA A 18 -6.96 -17.38 -8.54
N GLN A 19 -7.79 -17.49 -9.58
CA GLN A 19 -9.08 -16.81 -9.67
C GLN A 19 -10.09 -17.32 -8.63
N GLU A 20 -10.12 -18.63 -8.41
CA GLU A 20 -10.98 -19.22 -7.38
C GLU A 20 -10.52 -18.83 -5.98
N LEU A 21 -9.20 -18.83 -5.72
CA LEU A 21 -8.64 -18.36 -4.45
C LEU A 21 -8.98 -16.89 -4.21
N GLN A 22 -8.91 -16.04 -5.24
CA GLN A 22 -9.33 -14.64 -5.15
C GLN A 22 -10.79 -14.53 -4.67
N GLN A 23 -11.71 -15.31 -5.25
CA GLN A 23 -13.12 -15.29 -4.84
C GLN A 23 -13.31 -15.76 -3.39
N LYS A 24 -12.59 -16.79 -2.98
CA LYS A 24 -12.61 -17.27 -1.59
C LYS A 24 -12.08 -16.23 -0.59
N LEU A 25 -11.02 -15.52 -0.95
CA LEU A 25 -10.50 -14.41 -0.13
C LEU A 25 -11.52 -13.27 -0.02
N PHE A 26 -12.21 -12.92 -1.10
CA PHE A 26 -13.30 -11.93 -1.03
C PHE A 26 -14.41 -12.38 -0.10
N SER A 27 -14.85 -13.65 -0.18
CA SER A 27 -15.94 -14.15 0.67
C SER A 27 -15.58 -14.17 2.15
N CYS A 28 -14.30 -14.32 2.52
CA CYS A 28 -13.87 -14.26 3.92
C CYS A 28 -13.34 -12.87 4.36
N GLY A 29 -13.65 -11.81 3.59
CA GLY A 29 -13.45 -10.42 3.97
C GLY A 29 -12.11 -9.81 3.58
N PHE A 30 -11.31 -10.45 2.70
CA PHE A 30 -10.07 -9.89 2.16
C PHE A 30 -10.28 -9.34 0.76
N GLU A 31 -10.20 -8.03 0.60
CA GLU A 31 -10.26 -7.38 -0.70
C GLU A 31 -8.94 -7.59 -1.46
N VAL A 32 -9.01 -8.31 -2.57
CA VAL A 32 -7.91 -8.43 -3.52
C VAL A 32 -8.08 -7.31 -4.57
N GLU A 33 -7.38 -6.20 -4.40
CA GLU A 33 -7.46 -5.04 -5.28
C GLU A 33 -7.06 -5.40 -6.71
N GLU A 34 -6.04 -6.25 -6.87
CA GLU A 34 -5.56 -6.71 -8.15
C GLU A 34 -5.03 -8.15 -8.07
N LEU A 35 -5.36 -8.98 -9.06
CA LEU A 35 -4.76 -10.29 -9.30
C LEU A 35 -3.86 -10.19 -10.53
N ILE A 36 -2.55 -10.19 -10.32
CA ILE A 36 -1.54 -9.95 -11.34
C ILE A 36 -0.92 -11.28 -11.77
N TYR A 37 -1.07 -11.66 -13.05
CA TYR A 37 -0.25 -12.71 -13.65
C TYR A 37 1.05 -12.11 -14.15
N VAL A 38 2.16 -12.48 -13.52
CA VAL A 38 3.47 -11.84 -13.74
C VAL A 38 3.95 -12.01 -15.18
N GLY A 39 3.72 -13.17 -15.78
CA GLY A 39 4.12 -13.49 -17.16
C GLY A 39 3.13 -13.06 -18.24
N ALA A 40 2.17 -12.17 -17.94
CA ALA A 40 1.08 -11.82 -18.87
C ALA A 40 1.54 -11.26 -20.23
N GLU A 41 2.65 -10.54 -20.26
CA GLU A 41 3.19 -9.91 -21.48
C GLU A 41 3.98 -10.89 -22.35
N ILE A 42 4.49 -11.99 -21.75
CA ILE A 42 5.35 -12.95 -22.44
C ILE A 42 4.52 -14.09 -23.01
N ASP A 43 4.56 -14.26 -24.31
CA ASP A 43 3.90 -15.37 -24.99
C ASP A 43 4.80 -15.98 -26.06
N ARG A 44 4.77 -17.32 -26.20
CA ARG A 44 5.54 -18.10 -27.19
C ARG A 44 7.05 -17.83 -27.12
N CYS A 45 7.58 -17.64 -25.91
CA CYS A 45 9.01 -17.59 -25.66
C CYS A 45 9.44 -18.88 -24.91
N VAL A 46 10.38 -19.62 -25.49
CA VAL A 46 10.77 -20.96 -25.04
C VAL A 46 12.27 -21.11 -24.89
N VAL A 47 12.71 -22.12 -24.18
CA VAL A 47 14.13 -22.49 -24.09
C VAL A 47 14.56 -23.12 -25.41
N GLY A 48 15.61 -22.57 -26.02
CA GLY A 48 16.28 -23.17 -27.20
C GLY A 48 17.75 -23.46 -26.88
N ARG A 49 18.29 -24.51 -27.51
CA ARG A 49 19.73 -24.81 -27.49
C ARG A 49 20.33 -24.39 -28.81
N ILE A 50 21.40 -23.63 -28.79
CA ILE A 50 22.17 -23.26 -29.97
C ILE A 50 22.99 -24.45 -30.40
N GLU A 51 22.65 -25.07 -31.57
CA GLU A 51 23.36 -26.23 -32.09
C GLU A 51 24.54 -25.80 -32.99
N LYS A 52 24.40 -24.70 -33.75
CA LYS A 52 25.42 -24.20 -34.67
C LYS A 52 25.40 -22.69 -34.80
N ILE A 53 26.57 -22.09 -34.96
CA ILE A 53 26.74 -20.65 -35.20
C ILE A 53 27.58 -20.45 -36.45
N GLU A 54 27.09 -19.68 -37.43
CA GLU A 54 27.78 -19.30 -38.65
C GLU A 54 27.89 -17.78 -38.79
N PRO A 55 28.97 -17.24 -39.38
CA PRO A 55 29.05 -15.83 -39.72
C PRO A 55 27.94 -15.43 -40.70
N HIS A 56 27.39 -14.22 -40.53
CA HIS A 56 26.38 -13.73 -41.46
C HIS A 56 27.01 -13.34 -42.80
N PRO A 57 26.46 -13.78 -43.94
CA PRO A 57 27.10 -13.59 -45.26
C PRO A 57 27.22 -12.12 -45.69
N ASN A 58 26.38 -11.24 -45.17
CA ASN A 58 26.29 -9.83 -45.59
C ASN A 58 26.48 -8.83 -44.44
N ALA A 59 27.01 -9.25 -43.26
CA ALA A 59 27.18 -8.36 -42.13
C ALA A 59 28.18 -8.91 -41.09
N ASP A 60 29.30 -8.21 -40.88
CA ASP A 60 30.41 -8.64 -40.00
C ASP A 60 30.03 -8.80 -38.52
N LYS A 61 29.02 -8.05 -38.04
CA LYS A 61 28.58 -8.05 -36.64
C LYS A 61 27.40 -8.97 -36.36
N LEU A 62 26.86 -9.66 -37.39
CA LEU A 62 25.73 -10.55 -37.24
C LEU A 62 26.18 -12.02 -37.28
N ARG A 63 25.47 -12.86 -36.56
CA ARG A 63 25.65 -14.31 -36.53
C ARG A 63 24.34 -14.99 -36.91
N VAL A 64 24.42 -16.11 -37.60
CA VAL A 64 23.29 -16.96 -37.93
C VAL A 64 23.37 -18.19 -37.03
N CYS A 65 22.38 -18.33 -36.14
CA CYS A 65 22.28 -19.42 -35.20
C CYS A 65 21.23 -20.44 -35.66
N ARG A 66 21.57 -21.73 -35.53
CA ARG A 66 20.66 -22.86 -35.68
C ARG A 66 20.32 -23.39 -34.28
N LEU A 67 19.02 -23.47 -33.96
CA LEU A 67 18.58 -23.80 -32.63
C LEU A 67 17.62 -24.99 -32.64
N ASN A 68 17.76 -25.80 -31.61
CA ASN A 68 16.78 -26.81 -31.24
C ASN A 68 15.87 -26.24 -30.14
N CYS A 69 14.57 -26.11 -30.45
CA CYS A 69 13.53 -25.67 -29.52
C CYS A 69 12.52 -26.81 -29.23
N GLY A 70 12.95 -28.06 -29.32
CA GLY A 70 12.12 -29.24 -29.05
C GLY A 70 10.89 -29.33 -29.96
N GLY A 71 9.72 -29.51 -29.37
CA GLY A 71 8.45 -29.62 -30.10
C GLY A 71 8.08 -28.42 -30.97
N TYR A 72 8.79 -27.29 -30.87
CA TYR A 72 8.59 -26.11 -31.70
C TYR A 72 9.48 -26.08 -32.93
N GLY A 73 10.48 -26.97 -33.03
CA GLY A 73 11.39 -27.16 -34.17
C GLY A 73 12.83 -27.46 -33.77
N GLU A 74 13.49 -28.35 -34.50
CA GLU A 74 14.86 -28.79 -34.20
C GLU A 74 15.94 -28.04 -34.99
N ASP A 75 15.56 -27.23 -36.01
CA ASP A 75 16.49 -26.44 -36.84
C ASP A 75 15.93 -25.03 -37.10
N ILE A 76 15.68 -24.27 -36.03
CA ILE A 76 15.16 -22.91 -36.15
C ILE A 76 16.33 -21.96 -36.44
N GLN A 77 16.26 -21.23 -37.56
CA GLN A 77 17.25 -20.23 -37.91
C GLN A 77 16.91 -18.87 -37.29
N ILE A 78 17.83 -18.31 -36.52
CA ILE A 78 17.72 -16.97 -35.95
C ILE A 78 19.01 -16.19 -36.19
N VAL A 79 18.86 -14.93 -36.59
CA VAL A 79 19.96 -13.99 -36.76
C VAL A 79 20.07 -13.10 -35.54
N THR A 80 21.26 -13.02 -34.93
CA THR A 80 21.52 -12.18 -33.78
C THR A 80 22.75 -11.29 -33.97
N GLY A 81 22.75 -10.14 -33.31
CA GLY A 81 23.92 -9.26 -33.19
C GLY A 81 24.69 -9.44 -31.89
N ALA A 82 24.24 -10.31 -31.00
CA ALA A 82 24.90 -10.55 -29.74
C ALA A 82 26.23 -11.30 -29.92
N ASP A 83 27.23 -10.94 -29.16
CA ASP A 83 28.57 -11.51 -29.20
C ASP A 83 28.81 -12.60 -28.13
N ASN A 84 27.92 -12.69 -27.14
CA ASN A 84 28.01 -13.62 -26.02
C ASN A 84 27.37 -15.00 -26.29
N VAL A 85 26.90 -15.28 -27.51
CA VAL A 85 26.32 -16.56 -27.87
C VAL A 85 27.42 -17.58 -28.25
N PHE A 86 27.22 -18.86 -27.89
CA PHE A 86 28.12 -19.97 -28.19
C PHE A 86 27.33 -21.27 -28.44
N GLU A 87 27.93 -22.21 -29.17
CA GLU A 87 27.32 -23.52 -29.44
C GLU A 87 27.15 -24.32 -28.16
N GLY A 88 25.98 -24.91 -27.96
CA GLY A 88 25.57 -25.62 -26.75
C GLY A 88 24.86 -24.73 -25.74
N ALA A 89 24.86 -23.40 -25.87
CA ALA A 89 24.17 -22.50 -24.96
C ALA A 89 22.65 -22.71 -24.95
N LEU A 90 22.05 -22.71 -23.78
CA LEU A 90 20.59 -22.61 -23.59
C LEU A 90 20.23 -21.14 -23.51
N VAL A 91 19.26 -20.72 -24.29
CA VAL A 91 18.86 -19.30 -24.42
C VAL A 91 17.35 -19.16 -24.53
N PRO A 92 16.76 -18.02 -24.13
CA PRO A 92 15.37 -17.71 -24.41
C PRO A 92 15.18 -17.41 -25.89
N VAL A 93 14.18 -18.05 -26.51
CA VAL A 93 13.85 -17.92 -27.93
C VAL A 93 12.41 -17.44 -28.08
N ALA A 94 12.25 -16.21 -28.50
CA ALA A 94 10.97 -15.66 -28.93
C ALA A 94 10.66 -16.20 -30.35
N LEU A 95 9.65 -17.05 -30.44
CA LEU A 95 9.23 -17.68 -31.71
C LEU A 95 8.43 -16.69 -32.57
N ASP A 96 8.13 -17.09 -33.82
CA ASP A 96 7.24 -16.30 -34.69
C ASP A 96 5.87 -16.05 -34.03
N ASN A 97 5.39 -14.81 -34.14
CA ASN A 97 4.18 -14.29 -33.47
C ASN A 97 4.21 -14.31 -31.94
N SER A 98 5.38 -14.27 -31.32
CA SER A 98 5.53 -14.13 -29.89
C SER A 98 5.31 -12.68 -29.42
N SER A 99 5.11 -12.53 -28.09
CA SER A 99 5.05 -11.25 -27.38
C SER A 99 6.13 -11.21 -26.31
N LEU A 100 6.73 -10.06 -26.13
CA LEU A 100 7.74 -9.79 -25.11
C LEU A 100 7.34 -8.57 -24.27
N HIS A 101 8.11 -8.30 -23.23
CA HIS A 101 7.89 -7.18 -22.33
C HIS A 101 7.74 -5.85 -23.09
N GLY A 102 6.87 -4.95 -22.58
CA GLY A 102 6.54 -3.69 -23.24
C GLY A 102 5.69 -3.84 -24.51
N GLY A 103 5.07 -5.00 -24.72
CA GLY A 103 4.17 -5.26 -25.86
C GLY A 103 4.88 -5.48 -27.20
N VAL A 104 6.19 -5.75 -27.18
CA VAL A 104 6.99 -6.00 -28.39
C VAL A 104 6.52 -7.29 -29.06
N LYS A 105 6.22 -7.23 -30.35
CA LYS A 105 5.79 -8.38 -31.17
C LYS A 105 6.91 -8.84 -32.07
N ILE A 106 7.29 -10.12 -31.97
CA ILE A 106 8.31 -10.75 -32.83
C ILE A 106 7.63 -11.47 -33.98
N LYS A 107 8.10 -11.22 -35.16
CA LYS A 107 7.63 -11.89 -36.38
C LYS A 107 8.82 -12.37 -37.19
N LYS A 108 8.61 -13.48 -37.90
CA LYS A 108 9.54 -13.96 -38.90
C LYS A 108 9.86 -12.87 -39.93
N GLY A 109 11.13 -12.65 -40.18
CA GLY A 109 11.60 -11.59 -41.07
C GLY A 109 12.95 -11.89 -41.72
N LYS A 110 13.53 -10.88 -42.41
CA LYS A 110 14.87 -10.97 -42.97
C LYS A 110 15.75 -9.87 -42.41
N LEU A 111 16.90 -10.25 -41.86
CA LEU A 111 17.96 -9.33 -41.45
C LEU A 111 19.08 -9.36 -42.47
N ARG A 112 19.36 -8.23 -43.12
CA ARG A 112 20.37 -8.12 -44.19
C ARG A 112 20.28 -9.23 -45.25
N GLY A 113 19.04 -9.66 -45.57
CA GLY A 113 18.78 -10.69 -46.60
C GLY A 113 18.72 -12.13 -46.08
N VAL A 114 19.14 -12.42 -44.85
CA VAL A 114 19.06 -13.74 -44.23
C VAL A 114 17.77 -13.83 -43.38
N GLU A 115 17.08 -14.95 -43.52
CA GLU A 115 15.83 -15.20 -42.80
C GLU A 115 16.10 -15.41 -41.30
N SER A 116 15.27 -14.78 -40.43
CA SER A 116 15.21 -15.01 -38.99
C SER A 116 13.80 -15.42 -38.61
N CYS A 117 13.65 -16.63 -38.05
CA CYS A 117 12.35 -17.20 -37.66
C CYS A 117 11.93 -16.87 -36.23
N GLY A 118 12.55 -15.86 -35.61
CA GLY A 118 12.34 -15.44 -34.24
C GLY A 118 13.47 -14.53 -33.77
N MET A 119 13.60 -14.40 -32.47
CA MET A 119 14.63 -13.59 -31.81
C MET A 119 15.16 -14.28 -30.55
N LEU A 120 16.47 -14.18 -30.29
CA LEU A 120 17.07 -14.53 -29.02
C LEU A 120 16.86 -13.37 -28.04
N CYS A 121 16.53 -13.65 -26.78
CA CYS A 121 16.15 -12.60 -25.85
C CYS A 121 17.22 -12.39 -24.76
N SER A 122 17.40 -11.13 -24.39
CA SER A 122 18.08 -10.67 -23.20
C SER A 122 17.14 -10.70 -21.98
N GLY A 123 17.64 -10.39 -20.79
CA GLY A 123 16.80 -10.19 -19.60
C GLY A 123 15.87 -8.98 -19.76
N GLU A 124 16.34 -7.88 -20.38
CA GLU A 124 15.55 -6.68 -20.62
C GLU A 124 14.30 -6.96 -21.50
N GLU A 125 14.45 -7.77 -22.56
CA GLU A 125 13.35 -8.15 -23.44
C GLU A 125 12.33 -9.08 -22.76
N LEU A 126 12.74 -9.77 -21.70
CA LEU A 126 11.86 -10.55 -20.82
C LEU A 126 11.28 -9.70 -19.66
N GLY A 127 11.72 -8.44 -19.49
CA GLY A 127 11.32 -7.57 -18.40
C GLY A 127 11.88 -7.99 -17.05
N ILE A 128 13.02 -8.69 -17.02
CA ILE A 128 13.66 -9.20 -15.80
C ILE A 128 15.07 -8.64 -15.63
N ASN A 129 15.54 -8.67 -14.39
CA ASN A 129 16.89 -8.30 -13.99
C ASN A 129 17.54 -9.44 -13.17
N ASP A 130 18.71 -9.20 -12.60
CA ASP A 130 19.44 -10.15 -11.78
C ASP A 130 18.69 -10.62 -10.52
N ASP A 131 17.66 -9.92 -10.06
CA ASP A 131 16.83 -10.39 -8.95
C ASP A 131 15.91 -11.57 -9.36
N TRP A 132 15.60 -11.67 -10.65
CA TRP A 132 14.78 -12.74 -11.22
C TRP A 132 15.58 -13.93 -11.72
N TYR A 133 16.73 -13.64 -12.37
CA TYR A 133 17.59 -14.68 -12.93
C TYR A 133 19.04 -14.18 -13.05
N ASP A 134 20.00 -14.97 -12.60
CA ASP A 134 21.42 -14.62 -12.66
C ASP A 134 21.88 -14.42 -14.10
N GLY A 135 22.46 -13.27 -14.39
CA GLY A 135 22.93 -12.89 -15.72
C GLY A 135 21.89 -12.14 -16.56
N ALA A 136 20.71 -11.80 -16.02
CA ALA A 136 19.69 -11.05 -16.75
C ALA A 136 20.11 -9.59 -17.03
N ASP A 137 20.95 -8.99 -16.19
CA ASP A 137 21.49 -7.63 -16.38
C ASP A 137 22.69 -7.57 -17.33
N VAL A 138 23.15 -8.71 -17.86
CA VAL A 138 24.26 -8.76 -18.83
C VAL A 138 23.83 -8.15 -20.17
N ASN A 139 24.67 -7.28 -20.72
CA ASN A 139 24.44 -6.75 -22.06
C ASN A 139 24.66 -7.86 -23.09
N GLY A 140 23.58 -8.40 -23.65
CA GLY A 140 23.57 -9.52 -24.59
C GLY A 140 22.41 -10.47 -24.35
N ILE A 141 22.50 -11.67 -24.91
CA ILE A 141 21.48 -12.71 -24.75
C ILE A 141 21.59 -13.31 -23.34
N LEU A 142 20.45 -13.57 -22.70
CA LEU A 142 20.41 -14.29 -21.44
C LEU A 142 20.85 -15.74 -21.64
N ILE A 143 21.94 -16.15 -21.01
CA ILE A 143 22.41 -17.53 -21.02
C ILE A 143 21.80 -18.26 -19.83
N LEU A 144 20.99 -19.27 -20.12
CA LEU A 144 20.32 -20.06 -19.10
C LEU A 144 21.29 -21.12 -18.52
N GLN A 145 21.22 -21.31 -17.22
CA GLN A 145 22.08 -22.24 -16.48
C GLN A 145 21.31 -23.51 -16.08
N GLY A 146 22.03 -24.63 -16.00
CA GLY A 146 21.48 -25.92 -15.61
C GLY A 146 20.99 -26.77 -16.79
N ASP A 147 20.47 -27.96 -16.48
CA ASP A 147 19.93 -28.88 -17.47
C ASP A 147 18.41 -28.64 -17.63
N ILE A 148 18.07 -27.73 -18.52
CA ILE A 148 16.69 -27.32 -18.79
C ILE A 148 16.25 -27.95 -20.12
N PRO A 149 15.11 -28.67 -20.16
CA PRO A 149 14.60 -29.24 -21.39
C PRO A 149 14.31 -28.16 -22.45
N VAL A 150 14.76 -28.37 -23.68
CA VAL A 150 14.44 -27.49 -24.80
C VAL A 150 12.93 -27.48 -25.07
N GLY A 151 12.38 -26.31 -25.42
CA GLY A 151 10.94 -26.14 -25.61
C GLY A 151 10.16 -25.83 -24.32
N THR A 152 10.83 -25.81 -23.14
CA THR A 152 10.20 -25.35 -21.89
C THR A 152 9.78 -23.88 -22.03
N ASP A 153 8.59 -23.51 -21.55
CA ASP A 153 8.17 -22.10 -21.49
C ASP A 153 9.13 -21.31 -20.61
N ILE A 154 9.67 -20.23 -21.14
CA ILE A 154 10.67 -19.42 -20.44
C ILE A 154 10.17 -18.88 -19.11
N LYS A 155 8.86 -18.59 -18.99
CA LYS A 155 8.24 -18.08 -17.76
C LYS A 155 8.49 -18.99 -16.56
N GLN A 156 8.44 -20.32 -16.75
CA GLN A 156 8.71 -21.30 -15.70
C GLN A 156 10.17 -21.28 -15.24
N VAL A 157 11.09 -21.04 -16.18
CA VAL A 157 12.53 -21.02 -15.90
C VAL A 157 12.95 -19.78 -15.13
N VAL A 158 12.46 -18.61 -15.58
CA VAL A 158 12.88 -17.33 -15.01
C VAL A 158 11.96 -16.84 -13.86
N GLY A 159 10.91 -17.62 -13.50
CA GLY A 159 10.05 -17.32 -12.38
C GLY A 159 8.92 -16.31 -12.68
N LEU A 160 8.56 -16.16 -13.97
CA LEU A 160 7.44 -15.31 -14.40
C LEU A 160 6.09 -16.05 -14.41
N ASP A 161 6.07 -17.38 -14.23
CA ASP A 161 4.84 -18.17 -14.16
C ASP A 161 4.27 -18.17 -12.73
N ASP A 162 3.84 -17.00 -12.28
CA ASP A 162 3.29 -16.80 -10.94
C ASP A 162 2.16 -15.77 -10.95
N TYR A 163 1.33 -15.82 -9.91
CA TYR A 163 0.29 -14.84 -9.63
C TYR A 163 0.61 -14.06 -8.37
N ILE A 164 0.36 -12.77 -8.37
CA ILE A 164 0.46 -11.91 -7.18
C ILE A 164 -0.94 -11.45 -6.79
N PHE A 165 -1.33 -11.72 -5.55
CA PHE A 165 -2.53 -11.15 -4.94
C PHE A 165 -2.14 -9.83 -4.27
N ASP A 166 -2.62 -8.70 -4.78
CA ASP A 166 -2.48 -7.42 -4.07
C ASP A 166 -3.69 -7.23 -3.15
N ILE A 167 -3.46 -7.45 -1.86
CA ILE A 167 -4.51 -7.53 -0.84
C ILE A 167 -4.54 -6.25 -0.01
N ALA A 168 -5.70 -5.59 0.05
CA ALA A 168 -5.96 -4.48 0.94
C ALA A 168 -6.19 -5.00 2.37
N VAL A 169 -5.15 -4.94 3.19
CA VAL A 169 -5.24 -5.38 4.59
C VAL A 169 -5.79 -4.25 5.46
N THR A 170 -6.91 -4.52 6.13
CA THR A 170 -7.57 -3.60 7.06
C THR A 170 -6.73 -3.32 8.30
N SER A 171 -7.02 -2.23 9.01
CA SER A 171 -6.20 -1.81 10.16
C SER A 171 -6.35 -2.71 11.39
N ASN A 172 -7.43 -3.48 11.50
CA ASN A 172 -7.66 -4.45 12.56
C ASN A 172 -6.91 -5.77 12.35
N ARG A 173 -6.42 -6.04 11.12
CA ARG A 173 -5.73 -7.28 10.77
C ARG A 173 -4.24 -7.07 10.47
N PRO A 174 -3.44 -6.48 11.39
CA PRO A 174 -2.01 -6.27 11.17
C PRO A 174 -1.23 -7.58 11.00
N ASP A 175 -1.70 -8.69 11.55
CA ASP A 175 -1.17 -10.05 11.35
C ASP A 175 -1.12 -10.46 9.87
N CYS A 176 -2.10 -10.02 9.08
CA CYS A 176 -2.20 -10.29 7.64
C CYS A 176 -1.34 -9.35 6.78
N GLN A 177 -0.56 -8.43 7.36
CA GLN A 177 0.50 -7.71 6.62
C GLN A 177 1.76 -8.56 6.41
N SER A 178 1.57 -9.85 6.27
CA SER A 178 2.61 -10.87 6.11
C SER A 178 2.11 -12.02 5.23
N ILE A 179 3.05 -12.68 4.56
CA ILE A 179 2.75 -13.90 3.77
C ILE A 179 2.17 -14.99 4.66
N TYR A 180 2.79 -15.19 5.84
CA TYR A 180 2.35 -16.25 6.77
C TYR A 180 0.98 -15.94 7.39
N GLY A 181 0.67 -14.66 7.64
CA GLY A 181 -0.66 -14.25 8.08
C GLY A 181 -1.73 -14.53 7.01
N ILE A 182 -1.47 -14.17 5.75
CA ILE A 182 -2.36 -14.50 4.63
C ILE A 182 -2.46 -16.02 4.42
N ALA A 183 -1.36 -16.76 4.58
CA ALA A 183 -1.37 -18.21 4.45
C ALA A 183 -2.27 -18.90 5.50
N ARG A 184 -2.34 -18.37 6.74
CA ARG A 184 -3.29 -18.85 7.76
C ARG A 184 -4.75 -18.68 7.31
N GLU A 185 -5.09 -17.52 6.73
CA GLU A 185 -6.42 -17.24 6.22
C GLU A 185 -6.76 -18.13 5.00
N VAL A 186 -5.80 -18.29 4.07
CA VAL A 186 -5.92 -19.20 2.93
C VAL A 186 -6.14 -20.65 3.40
N ALA A 187 -5.40 -21.08 4.42
CA ALA A 187 -5.57 -22.42 5.00
C ALA A 187 -6.99 -22.59 5.61
N ALA A 188 -7.46 -21.60 6.37
CA ALA A 188 -8.79 -21.62 6.99
C ALA A 188 -9.90 -21.72 5.94
N VAL A 189 -9.89 -20.83 4.92
CA VAL A 189 -10.94 -20.80 3.87
C VAL A 189 -10.89 -22.00 2.91
N LEU A 190 -9.72 -22.64 2.76
CA LEU A 190 -9.57 -23.88 1.97
C LEU A 190 -9.76 -25.15 2.80
N HIS A 191 -9.98 -25.03 4.10
CA HIS A 191 -10.04 -26.17 5.05
C HIS A 191 -8.77 -27.03 4.99
N LYS A 192 -7.62 -26.39 4.91
CA LYS A 192 -6.29 -27.01 4.88
C LYS A 192 -5.51 -26.66 6.15
N GLU A 193 -4.39 -27.33 6.36
CA GLU A 193 -3.44 -26.99 7.42
C GLU A 193 -2.37 -26.03 6.91
N VAL A 194 -1.85 -25.17 7.79
CA VAL A 194 -0.72 -24.32 7.49
C VAL A 194 0.57 -24.98 7.97
N ALA A 195 1.58 -25.06 7.10
CA ALA A 195 2.89 -25.59 7.47
C ALA A 195 3.62 -24.63 8.44
N PRO A 196 4.32 -25.14 9.45
CA PRO A 196 5.04 -24.31 10.40
C PRO A 196 6.25 -23.61 9.75
N VAL A 197 6.53 -22.38 10.21
CA VAL A 197 7.74 -21.66 9.80
C VAL A 197 8.98 -22.38 10.34
N PRO A 198 10.05 -22.60 9.55
CA PRO A 198 11.31 -23.17 10.03
C PRO A 198 12.02 -22.22 11.01
N LEU A 199 12.31 -22.69 12.22
CA LEU A 199 12.88 -21.88 13.31
C LEU A 199 14.12 -22.48 13.95
N THR A 200 14.57 -23.64 13.48
CA THR A 200 15.74 -24.36 14.05
C THR A 200 17.04 -23.86 13.43
N TYR A 201 18.07 -23.69 14.24
CA TYR A 201 19.41 -23.27 13.81
C TYR A 201 20.48 -23.78 14.76
N HIS A 202 21.72 -23.83 14.29
CA HIS A 202 22.88 -24.26 15.08
C HIS A 202 23.51 -23.08 15.82
N MET A 203 23.78 -23.24 17.10
CA MET A 203 24.39 -22.22 17.95
C MET A 203 25.88 -22.52 18.17
N GLY A 204 26.70 -21.47 18.20
CA GLY A 204 28.11 -21.52 18.60
C GLY A 204 28.26 -21.52 20.13
N ALA A 205 29.52 -21.68 20.62
CA ALA A 205 29.81 -21.68 22.06
C ALA A 205 30.05 -20.28 22.66
N PHE A 206 29.88 -19.22 21.93
CA PHE A 206 30.06 -17.81 22.36
C PHE A 206 28.72 -17.13 22.66
N ARG A 207 28.75 -16.04 23.41
CA ARG A 207 27.57 -15.41 23.97
C ARG A 207 27.37 -13.98 23.46
N THR A 208 26.09 -13.60 23.28
CA THR A 208 25.69 -12.21 23.02
C THR A 208 26.05 -11.30 24.18
N SER A 209 25.80 -11.77 25.42
CA SER A 209 26.08 -11.02 26.66
C SER A 209 27.55 -10.73 26.91
N GLU A 210 28.47 -11.45 26.27
CA GLU A 210 29.92 -11.19 26.33
C GLU A 210 30.36 -10.10 25.34
N ARG A 211 29.55 -9.82 24.29
CA ARG A 211 29.94 -8.94 23.20
C ARG A 211 29.22 -7.59 23.20
N VAL A 212 27.98 -7.54 23.65
CA VAL A 212 27.13 -6.33 23.62
C VAL A 212 26.34 -6.23 24.91
N SER A 213 26.01 -5.00 25.32
CA SER A 213 25.04 -4.74 26.39
C SER A 213 23.80 -4.05 25.83
N ILE A 214 22.62 -4.47 26.27
CA ILE A 214 21.34 -3.91 25.79
C ILE A 214 20.50 -3.44 26.97
N SER A 215 19.89 -2.26 26.86
CA SER A 215 18.98 -1.71 27.86
C SER A 215 17.79 -1.00 27.21
N VAL A 216 16.63 -1.07 27.86
CA VAL A 216 15.42 -0.36 27.46
C VAL A 216 15.06 0.64 28.56
N GLN A 217 15.19 1.93 28.30
CA GLN A 217 14.90 3.01 29.24
C GLN A 217 13.48 3.58 29.06
N ALA A 218 12.80 3.23 27.97
CA ALA A 218 11.43 3.63 27.68
C ALA A 218 10.53 2.41 27.45
N PRO A 219 10.25 1.58 28.49
CA PRO A 219 9.48 0.35 28.35
C PRO A 219 8.01 0.59 27.96
N ASP A 220 7.49 1.79 28.19
CA ASP A 220 6.17 2.24 27.75
C ASP A 220 6.09 2.42 26.22
N LEU A 221 7.20 2.74 25.55
CA LEU A 221 7.30 2.90 24.11
C LEU A 221 7.94 1.69 23.41
N CYS A 222 8.68 0.87 24.15
CA CYS A 222 9.29 -0.36 23.64
C CYS A 222 8.98 -1.53 24.61
N PRO A 223 7.80 -2.14 24.50
CA PRO A 223 7.36 -3.23 25.40
C PRO A 223 8.21 -4.50 25.30
N ARG A 224 8.85 -4.75 24.15
CA ARG A 224 9.78 -5.87 23.97
C ARG A 224 10.89 -5.51 23.02
N TYR A 225 12.11 -5.86 23.38
CA TYR A 225 13.31 -5.70 22.55
C TYR A 225 14.18 -6.96 22.63
N ILE A 226 14.44 -7.59 21.49
CA ILE A 226 15.30 -8.74 21.36
C ILE A 226 16.53 -8.36 20.57
N GLY A 227 17.72 -8.66 21.11
CA GLY A 227 18.99 -8.50 20.41
C GLY A 227 19.76 -9.83 20.39
N HIS A 228 20.23 -10.26 19.22
CA HIS A 228 20.98 -11.49 19.04
C HIS A 228 22.23 -11.26 18.20
N TYR A 229 23.38 -11.66 18.76
CA TYR A 229 24.70 -11.50 18.14
C TYR A 229 25.03 -12.62 17.15
N VAL A 230 25.55 -12.20 16.00
CA VAL A 230 26.07 -13.12 14.96
C VAL A 230 27.45 -12.63 14.55
N ARG A 231 28.42 -13.53 14.43
CA ARG A 231 29.79 -13.23 13.99
C ARG A 231 30.21 -14.05 12.78
N ASP A 232 31.42 -13.78 12.30
CA ASP A 232 31.98 -14.40 11.10
C ASP A 232 31.05 -14.26 9.88
N ILE A 233 30.38 -13.11 9.81
CA ILE A 233 29.44 -12.76 8.74
C ILE A 233 30.20 -12.67 7.41
N LYS A 234 29.60 -13.24 6.38
CA LYS A 234 30.03 -13.15 4.99
C LYS A 234 28.93 -12.47 4.19
N ILE A 235 29.13 -11.20 3.91
CA ILE A 235 28.21 -10.42 3.06
C ILE A 235 28.35 -10.91 1.62
N GLY A 236 27.23 -11.11 0.95
CA GLY A 236 27.18 -11.59 -0.42
C GLY A 236 25.78 -11.49 -1.03
N LYS A 237 25.66 -11.91 -2.27
CA LYS A 237 24.37 -11.97 -2.99
C LYS A 237 23.48 -13.04 -2.35
N SER A 238 22.22 -12.73 -2.16
CA SER A 238 21.22 -13.70 -1.68
C SER A 238 20.92 -14.78 -2.72
N PRO A 239 20.50 -15.98 -2.32
CA PRO A 239 20.13 -17.02 -3.27
C PRO A 239 18.94 -16.59 -4.12
N LEU A 240 18.86 -17.14 -5.32
CA LEU A 240 17.87 -16.73 -6.33
C LEU A 240 16.41 -16.83 -5.83
N TRP A 241 16.09 -17.88 -5.06
CA TRP A 241 14.76 -18.08 -4.53
C TRP A 241 14.33 -16.93 -3.59
N MET A 242 15.26 -16.40 -2.77
CA MET A 242 15.00 -15.29 -1.86
C MET A 242 14.82 -13.98 -2.63
N ARG A 243 15.70 -13.70 -3.59
CA ARG A 243 15.63 -12.50 -4.44
C ARG A 243 14.33 -12.43 -5.24
N ARG A 244 13.89 -13.55 -5.84
CA ARG A 244 12.61 -13.65 -6.56
C ARG A 244 11.42 -13.35 -5.66
N ARG A 245 11.37 -13.88 -4.43
CA ARG A 245 10.28 -13.61 -3.48
C ARG A 245 10.22 -12.15 -3.07
N LEU A 246 11.38 -11.53 -2.84
CA LEU A 246 11.46 -10.10 -2.58
C LEU A 246 10.96 -9.29 -3.78
N ALA A 247 11.43 -9.61 -4.99
CA ALA A 247 11.03 -8.93 -6.22
C ALA A 247 9.53 -9.06 -6.50
N LEU A 248 8.96 -10.27 -6.38
CA LEU A 248 7.51 -10.52 -6.51
C LEU A 248 6.68 -9.71 -5.50
N SER A 249 7.24 -9.45 -4.32
CA SER A 249 6.60 -8.65 -3.27
C SER A 249 6.91 -7.15 -3.38
N GLY A 250 7.67 -6.73 -4.40
CA GLY A 250 7.98 -5.32 -4.69
C GLY A 250 9.21 -4.76 -3.99
N LEU A 251 10.07 -5.62 -3.41
CA LEU A 251 11.35 -5.22 -2.81
C LEU A 251 12.53 -5.63 -3.69
N ARG A 252 13.53 -4.76 -3.75
CA ARG A 252 14.80 -5.05 -4.41
C ARG A 252 15.76 -5.74 -3.46
N SER A 253 16.47 -6.77 -3.95
CA SER A 253 17.58 -7.40 -3.21
C SER A 253 18.76 -6.45 -3.06
N ILE A 254 19.44 -6.49 -1.92
CA ILE A 254 20.60 -5.66 -1.57
C ILE A 254 21.79 -6.56 -1.27
N ASP A 255 21.76 -7.26 -0.16
CA ASP A 255 22.73 -8.28 0.26
C ASP A 255 22.03 -9.31 1.14
N ASN A 256 22.68 -10.43 1.39
CA ASN A 256 22.09 -11.56 2.12
C ASN A 256 21.59 -11.21 3.54
N VAL A 257 22.23 -10.30 4.25
CA VAL A 257 21.82 -9.90 5.61
C VAL A 257 20.61 -8.96 5.58
N VAL A 258 20.66 -7.94 4.74
CA VAL A 258 19.52 -7.00 4.56
C VAL A 258 18.32 -7.73 3.97
N ASP A 259 18.55 -8.63 3.02
CA ASP A 259 17.49 -9.43 2.41
C ASP A 259 16.85 -10.41 3.41
N ILE A 260 17.60 -10.98 4.35
CA ILE A 260 17.04 -11.76 5.46
C ILE A 260 16.08 -10.90 6.28
N THR A 261 16.45 -9.66 6.64
CA THR A 261 15.56 -8.78 7.41
C THR A 261 14.29 -8.41 6.62
N ASN A 262 14.43 -8.12 5.33
CA ASN A 262 13.31 -7.83 4.42
C ASN A 262 12.44 -9.07 4.18
N PHE A 263 13.05 -10.24 4.06
CA PHE A 263 12.32 -11.49 3.89
C PHE A 263 11.46 -11.80 5.11
N VAL A 264 12.02 -11.68 6.32
CA VAL A 264 11.27 -11.88 7.57
C VAL A 264 10.17 -10.83 7.74
N LEU A 265 10.43 -9.58 7.35
CA LEU A 265 9.43 -8.52 7.31
C LEU A 265 8.21 -8.92 6.45
N LEU A 266 8.44 -9.45 5.25
CA LEU A 266 7.36 -9.89 4.35
C LEU A 266 6.73 -11.21 4.81
N GLU A 267 7.55 -12.17 5.24
CA GLU A 267 7.10 -13.50 5.65
C GLU A 267 6.22 -13.45 6.91
N LEU A 268 6.64 -12.70 7.94
CA LEU A 268 6.04 -12.70 9.27
C LEU A 268 5.41 -11.36 9.70
N GLY A 269 5.59 -10.29 8.92
CA GLY A 269 5.08 -8.96 9.28
C GLY A 269 5.89 -8.23 10.34
N GLN A 270 6.99 -8.80 10.81
CA GLN A 270 7.86 -8.23 11.85
C GLN A 270 9.01 -7.46 11.22
N PRO A 271 9.07 -6.13 11.36
CA PRO A 271 10.25 -5.38 10.96
C PRO A 271 11.46 -5.76 11.82
N MET A 272 12.58 -5.95 11.16
CA MET A 272 13.85 -6.26 11.80
C MET A 272 14.93 -5.27 11.35
N HIS A 273 15.98 -5.13 12.18
CA HIS A 273 17.15 -4.38 11.81
C HIS A 273 18.43 -5.18 12.13
N ALA A 274 19.49 -4.92 11.38
CA ALA A 274 20.82 -5.47 11.62
C ALA A 274 21.81 -4.32 11.79
N PHE A 275 22.44 -4.25 12.97
CA PHE A 275 23.50 -3.29 13.28
C PHE A 275 24.87 -3.89 13.03
N ASP A 276 25.73 -3.20 12.28
CA ASP A 276 27.17 -3.50 12.22
C ASP A 276 27.81 -3.17 13.58
N LEU A 277 28.20 -4.18 14.35
CA LEU A 277 28.74 -3.99 15.69
C LEU A 277 30.09 -3.25 15.72
N SER A 278 30.81 -3.23 14.62
CA SER A 278 32.05 -2.44 14.52
C SER A 278 31.80 -0.92 14.55
N ARG A 279 30.55 -0.50 14.27
CA ARG A 279 30.11 0.89 14.23
C ARG A 279 29.31 1.34 15.45
N ILE A 280 29.06 0.42 16.40
CA ILE A 280 28.32 0.69 17.64
C ILE A 280 29.29 1.05 18.75
N ALA A 281 29.26 2.30 19.17
CA ALA A 281 30.11 2.80 20.24
C ALA A 281 29.87 2.06 21.56
N GLU A 282 30.95 1.75 22.28
CA GLU A 282 30.94 1.01 23.56
C GLU A 282 30.29 -0.39 23.48
N SER A 283 30.01 -0.91 22.26
CA SER A 283 29.25 -2.16 22.08
C SER A 283 27.95 -2.15 22.91
N ARG A 284 27.24 -1.02 22.92
CA ARG A 284 26.07 -0.78 23.76
C ARG A 284 24.89 -0.35 22.93
N ILE A 285 23.73 -0.93 23.21
CA ILE A 285 22.44 -0.50 22.66
C ILE A 285 21.54 -0.01 23.81
N CYS A 286 20.97 1.17 23.63
CA CYS A 286 20.03 1.76 24.56
C CYS A 286 18.79 2.27 23.84
N VAL A 287 17.64 1.65 24.10
CA VAL A 287 16.35 2.13 23.58
C VAL A 287 15.81 3.20 24.54
N ARG A 288 15.75 4.44 24.07
CA ARG A 288 15.38 5.60 24.91
C ARG A 288 14.64 6.67 24.12
N ARG A 289 14.04 7.61 24.82
CA ARG A 289 13.60 8.85 24.20
C ARG A 289 14.80 9.66 23.71
N ALA A 290 14.63 10.37 22.59
CA ALA A 290 15.65 11.29 22.11
C ALA A 290 15.83 12.46 23.09
N LYS A 291 16.99 13.10 23.07
CA LYS A 291 17.22 14.37 23.77
C LYS A 291 16.74 15.52 22.89
N GLU A 292 16.39 16.64 23.50
CA GLU A 292 16.01 17.85 22.76
C GLU A 292 17.13 18.31 21.84
N GLY A 293 16.82 18.54 20.57
CA GLY A 293 17.80 18.97 19.56
C GLY A 293 18.80 17.89 19.12
N GLU A 294 18.63 16.64 19.56
CA GLU A 294 19.48 15.51 19.10
C GLU A 294 19.25 15.25 17.62
N GLN A 295 20.30 14.94 16.87
CA GLN A 295 20.22 14.76 15.42
C GLN A 295 20.52 13.33 15.01
N ILE A 296 19.84 12.86 13.97
CA ILE A 296 20.11 11.60 13.29
C ILE A 296 20.06 11.78 11.77
N THR A 297 21.02 11.15 11.07
CA THR A 297 20.96 10.99 9.61
C THR A 297 20.56 9.53 9.32
N THR A 298 19.45 9.34 8.62
CA THR A 298 18.86 8.04 8.30
C THR A 298 19.48 7.44 7.04
N LEU A 299 19.20 6.14 6.77
CA LEU A 299 19.75 5.38 5.63
C LEU A 299 19.43 6.02 4.27
N ASP A 300 18.33 6.73 4.13
CA ASP A 300 17.95 7.52 2.95
C ASP A 300 18.62 8.91 2.87
N LYS A 301 19.60 9.16 3.77
CA LYS A 301 20.43 10.37 3.85
C LYS A 301 19.69 11.64 4.27
N ASN A 302 18.49 11.52 4.82
CA ASN A 302 17.78 12.63 5.43
C ASN A 302 18.29 12.86 6.86
N THR A 303 18.46 14.13 7.27
CA THR A 303 18.86 14.49 8.64
C THR A 303 17.68 15.12 9.35
N PHE A 304 17.40 14.64 10.56
CA PHE A 304 16.29 15.08 11.39
C PHE A 304 16.80 15.60 12.73
N GLU A 305 16.21 16.70 13.19
CA GLU A 305 16.31 17.17 14.56
C GLU A 305 15.19 16.55 15.40
N LEU A 306 15.53 15.96 16.52
CA LEU A 306 14.64 15.13 17.33
C LEU A 306 14.21 15.85 18.59
N THR A 307 13.07 15.42 19.13
CA THR A 307 12.51 15.85 20.41
C THR A 307 12.32 14.65 21.32
N PRO A 308 12.08 14.84 22.64
CA PRO A 308 11.80 13.75 23.58
C PRO A 308 10.55 12.90 23.24
N GLU A 309 9.70 13.36 22.32
CA GLU A 309 8.57 12.58 21.79
C GLU A 309 9.03 11.44 20.85
N ASN A 310 10.24 11.54 20.30
CA ASN A 310 10.77 10.53 19.39
C ASN A 310 11.50 9.42 20.17
N LEU A 311 11.21 8.17 19.83
CA LEU A 311 11.95 7.01 20.34
C LEU A 311 13.15 6.74 19.44
N VAL A 312 14.32 6.57 20.04
CA VAL A 312 15.56 6.23 19.34
C VAL A 312 16.19 4.97 19.92
N ILE A 313 16.90 4.27 19.06
CA ILE A 313 17.89 3.29 19.45
C ILE A 313 19.23 4.00 19.39
N ALA A 314 19.95 4.08 20.51
CA ALA A 314 21.21 4.76 20.63
C ALA A 314 22.33 3.78 21.02
N ASP A 315 23.55 4.08 20.60
CA ASP A 315 24.75 3.45 21.12
C ASP A 315 25.26 4.16 22.40
N GLY A 316 26.52 3.99 22.75
CA GLY A 316 27.13 4.68 23.91
C GLY A 316 27.22 6.20 23.78
N GLU A 317 27.11 6.74 22.57
CA GLU A 317 27.36 8.15 22.25
C GLU A 317 26.16 8.87 21.61
N LYS A 318 25.50 8.24 20.62
CA LYS A 318 24.55 8.88 19.69
C LYS A 318 23.41 7.96 19.26
N PRO A 319 22.32 8.51 18.65
CA PRO A 319 21.29 7.69 18.02
C PRO A 319 21.85 6.95 16.81
N VAL A 320 21.48 5.68 16.68
CA VAL A 320 21.84 4.78 15.58
C VAL A 320 20.63 4.32 14.78
N ALA A 321 19.42 4.55 15.29
CA ALA A 321 18.18 4.37 14.53
C ALA A 321 17.03 5.20 15.12
N LEU A 322 16.10 5.63 14.25
CA LEU A 322 14.74 6.02 14.65
C LEU A 322 13.94 4.73 14.86
N ALA A 323 13.64 4.43 16.13
CA ALA A 323 13.00 3.17 16.50
C ALA A 323 11.71 2.92 15.70
N GLY A 324 11.62 1.78 15.03
CA GLY A 324 10.47 1.37 14.23
C GLY A 324 10.21 2.19 12.96
N VAL A 325 11.05 3.18 12.63
CA VAL A 325 10.88 4.03 11.44
C VAL A 325 12.00 3.78 10.44
N MET A 326 13.27 4.09 10.80
CA MET A 326 14.37 3.99 9.85
C MET A 326 15.71 3.83 10.58
N GLY A 327 16.57 2.94 10.09
CA GLY A 327 17.95 2.80 10.56
C GLY A 327 18.79 4.05 10.29
N GLY A 328 19.82 4.28 11.13
CA GLY A 328 20.79 5.34 10.94
C GLY A 328 21.86 4.97 9.90
N LEU A 329 22.31 5.94 9.11
CA LEU A 329 23.37 5.77 8.12
C LEU A 329 24.70 5.33 8.76
N ASN A 330 24.87 5.63 10.04
CA ASN A 330 26.10 5.42 10.81
C ASN A 330 26.26 4.01 11.39
N SER A 331 25.24 3.14 11.27
CA SER A 331 25.23 1.81 11.90
C SER A 331 24.83 0.66 10.95
N GLY A 332 24.55 0.99 9.68
CA GLY A 332 24.09 0.02 8.68
C GLY A 332 25.16 -0.98 8.26
N ILE A 333 24.69 -2.13 7.76
CA ILE A 333 25.51 -3.20 7.18
C ILE A 333 26.26 -2.69 5.93
N SER A 334 27.46 -3.20 5.71
CA SER A 334 28.31 -2.90 4.56
C SER A 334 29.10 -4.15 4.16
N GLU A 335 29.74 -4.13 2.98
CA GLU A 335 30.58 -5.24 2.48
C GLU A 335 31.65 -5.72 3.47
N GLY A 336 32.13 -4.81 4.34
CA GLY A 336 33.14 -5.11 5.36
C GLY A 336 32.60 -5.61 6.69
N THR A 337 31.27 -5.77 6.84
CA THR A 337 30.65 -6.21 8.09
C THR A 337 30.98 -7.67 8.38
N THR A 338 31.60 -7.94 9.53
CA THR A 338 31.96 -9.29 9.99
C THR A 338 31.21 -9.71 11.25
N GLU A 339 30.63 -8.74 11.97
CA GLU A 339 29.86 -8.95 13.19
C GLU A 339 28.62 -8.09 13.18
N LEU A 340 27.48 -8.65 13.54
CA LEU A 340 26.23 -7.92 13.62
C LEU A 340 25.41 -8.24 14.86
N LEU A 341 24.52 -7.32 15.20
CA LEU A 341 23.44 -7.54 16.15
C LEU A 341 22.11 -7.45 15.38
N PHE A 342 21.36 -8.54 15.33
CA PHE A 342 19.97 -8.49 14.91
C PHE A 342 19.09 -7.90 16.00
N GLU A 343 18.19 -7.04 15.58
CA GLU A 343 17.10 -6.48 16.37
C GLU A 343 15.76 -7.02 15.90
N SER A 344 14.93 -7.43 16.86
CA SER A 344 13.50 -7.66 16.65
C SER A 344 12.77 -7.09 17.85
N ALA A 345 11.89 -6.12 17.63
CA ALA A 345 11.27 -5.36 18.73
C ALA A 345 9.77 -5.12 18.50
N LYS A 346 9.05 -4.88 19.60
CA LYS A 346 7.72 -4.27 19.58
C LYS A 346 7.83 -2.82 20.03
N PHE A 347 7.28 -1.90 19.21
CA PHE A 347 7.20 -0.48 19.54
C PHE A 347 5.73 -0.05 19.66
N GLU A 348 5.47 0.98 20.49
CA GLU A 348 4.15 1.53 20.69
C GLU A 348 3.66 2.24 19.40
N ARG A 349 2.53 1.76 18.86
CA ARG A 349 2.02 2.15 17.53
C ARG A 349 1.71 3.64 17.39
N ALA A 350 1.16 4.27 18.43
CA ALA A 350 0.80 5.68 18.37
C ALA A 350 2.05 6.59 18.38
N ASN A 351 3.13 6.18 19.08
CA ASN A 351 4.41 6.88 19.04
C ASN A 351 5.05 6.81 17.66
N ILE A 352 5.11 5.60 17.06
CA ILE A 352 5.66 5.45 15.70
C ILE A 352 4.86 6.29 14.69
N ARG A 353 3.52 6.26 14.76
CA ARG A 353 2.66 7.07 13.90
C ARG A 353 2.92 8.58 14.05
N ARG A 354 3.05 9.07 15.28
CA ARG A 354 3.36 10.49 15.55
C ARG A 354 4.73 10.86 15.00
N THR A 355 5.76 10.05 15.28
CA THR A 355 7.13 10.26 14.81
C THR A 355 7.19 10.27 13.27
N SER A 356 6.66 9.24 12.62
CA SER A 356 6.62 9.12 11.16
C SER A 356 5.95 10.33 10.49
N ARG A 357 4.82 10.79 11.05
CA ARG A 357 4.09 11.95 10.52
C ARG A 357 4.79 13.28 10.78
N ALA A 358 5.31 13.47 11.99
CA ALA A 358 5.98 14.72 12.36
C ALA A 358 7.25 14.97 11.55
N LEU A 359 8.02 13.90 11.29
CA LEU A 359 9.24 13.95 10.49
C LEU A 359 8.99 13.79 8.98
N GLY A 360 7.76 13.46 8.57
CA GLY A 360 7.45 13.16 7.17
C GLY A 360 8.14 11.90 6.64
N GLN A 361 8.62 11.02 7.54
CA GLN A 361 9.40 9.83 7.23
C GLN A 361 8.55 8.58 7.30
N LYS A 362 8.26 7.98 6.13
CA LYS A 362 7.51 6.73 6.01
C LYS A 362 8.39 5.61 5.50
N SER A 363 8.17 4.41 6.01
CA SER A 363 8.85 3.18 5.58
C SER A 363 7.90 1.98 5.71
N ASP A 364 8.29 0.84 5.13
CA ASP A 364 7.58 -0.43 5.32
C ASP A 364 7.55 -0.88 6.79
N SER A 365 8.58 -0.52 7.54
CA SER A 365 8.65 -0.73 8.98
C SER A 365 7.62 0.12 9.72
N SER A 366 7.62 1.45 9.51
CA SER A 366 6.68 2.35 10.17
C SER A 366 5.23 2.02 9.84
N ALA A 367 4.95 1.62 8.59
CA ALA A 367 3.61 1.25 8.16
C ALA A 367 3.05 0.02 8.91
N ARG A 368 3.92 -0.95 9.27
CA ARG A 368 3.54 -2.11 10.08
C ARG A 368 3.37 -1.75 11.56
N TYR A 369 4.34 -1.05 12.14
CA TYR A 369 4.25 -0.63 13.54
C TYR A 369 3.07 0.30 13.82
N GLU A 370 2.73 1.21 12.91
CA GLU A 370 1.56 2.10 13.03
C GLU A 370 0.23 1.33 13.13
N LYS A 371 0.13 0.18 12.48
CA LYS A 371 -1.06 -0.69 12.52
C LYS A 371 -1.02 -1.65 13.70
N GLY A 372 0.16 -2.03 14.13
CA GLY A 372 0.42 -2.92 15.24
C GLY A 372 1.32 -4.09 14.85
N VAL A 373 2.27 -4.40 15.70
CA VAL A 373 3.11 -5.59 15.66
C VAL A 373 3.03 -6.23 17.03
N ASP A 374 2.67 -7.50 17.08
CA ASP A 374 2.50 -8.20 18.36
C ASP A 374 3.83 -8.58 19.01
N ALA A 375 3.80 -8.86 20.31
CA ALA A 375 5.01 -9.23 21.03
C ALA A 375 5.43 -10.70 20.84
N TYR A 376 4.51 -11.57 20.45
CA TYR A 376 4.80 -12.99 20.20
C TYR A 376 5.64 -13.16 18.94
N THR A 377 5.21 -12.55 17.83
CA THR A 377 5.90 -12.63 16.52
C THR A 377 7.32 -12.09 16.58
N THR A 378 7.63 -11.13 17.49
CA THR A 378 9.00 -10.64 17.73
C THR A 378 9.99 -11.79 17.99
N GLY A 379 9.59 -12.77 18.82
CA GLY A 379 10.42 -13.95 19.12
C GLY A 379 10.51 -14.96 17.99
N VAL A 380 9.43 -15.10 17.22
CA VAL A 380 9.40 -15.98 16.03
C VAL A 380 10.31 -15.44 14.94
N ALA A 381 10.24 -14.13 14.68
CA ALA A 381 11.00 -13.44 13.64
C ALA A 381 12.51 -13.51 13.85
N ILE A 382 13.00 -13.29 15.09
CA ILE A 382 14.42 -13.41 15.36
C ILE A 382 14.91 -14.84 15.14
N ASN A 383 14.15 -15.85 15.54
CA ASN A 383 14.50 -17.25 15.31
C ASN A 383 14.51 -17.58 13.81
N ARG A 384 13.57 -17.04 13.03
CA ARG A 384 13.54 -17.21 11.58
C ARG A 384 14.74 -16.57 10.89
N ALA A 385 15.12 -15.35 11.28
CA ALA A 385 16.31 -14.70 10.73
C ALA A 385 17.59 -15.51 11.03
N LEU A 386 17.71 -16.04 12.24
CA LEU A 386 18.83 -16.90 12.62
C LEU A 386 18.82 -18.24 11.88
N ASN A 387 17.66 -18.84 11.67
CA ASN A 387 17.52 -20.03 10.83
C ASN A 387 18.00 -19.74 9.39
N LEU A 388 17.67 -18.58 8.81
CA LEU A 388 18.15 -18.19 7.48
C LEU A 388 19.66 -17.93 7.45
N ILE A 389 20.25 -17.34 8.50
CA ILE A 389 21.72 -17.23 8.63
C ILE A 389 22.39 -18.61 8.60
N ASP A 390 21.82 -19.58 9.31
CA ASP A 390 22.34 -20.96 9.38
C ASP A 390 22.17 -21.69 8.04
N GLU A 391 20.99 -21.61 7.44
CA GLU A 391 20.66 -22.20 6.14
C GLU A 391 21.57 -21.67 5.02
N LEU A 392 21.85 -20.37 5.01
CA LEU A 392 22.73 -19.75 4.02
C LEU A 392 24.22 -19.93 4.36
N GLY A 393 24.55 -20.40 5.55
CA GLY A 393 25.93 -20.58 6.01
C GLY A 393 26.74 -19.28 6.04
N CYS A 394 26.05 -18.14 6.21
CA CYS A 394 26.66 -16.83 6.08
C CYS A 394 27.12 -16.20 7.41
N GLY A 395 26.98 -16.91 8.54
CA GLY A 395 27.41 -16.43 9.85
C GLY A 395 27.38 -17.51 10.92
N LYS A 396 27.91 -17.20 12.12
CA LYS A 396 27.87 -18.06 13.32
C LYS A 396 27.04 -17.37 14.40
N ILE A 397 26.09 -18.06 15.00
CA ILE A 397 25.05 -17.57 15.89
C ILE A 397 25.49 -17.79 17.35
N ALA A 398 25.35 -16.77 18.21
CA ALA A 398 25.59 -16.88 19.65
C ALA A 398 24.60 -17.84 20.33
N CYS A 399 25.00 -18.43 21.49
CA CYS A 399 24.17 -19.39 22.22
C CYS A 399 23.14 -18.74 23.17
N ASP A 400 23.19 -17.42 23.34
CA ASP A 400 22.22 -16.63 24.12
C ASP A 400 21.81 -15.35 23.40
N ARG A 401 20.77 -14.71 23.91
CA ARG A 401 20.27 -13.41 23.43
C ARG A 401 19.81 -12.55 24.58
N PHE A 402 19.71 -11.25 24.34
CA PHE A 402 18.90 -10.37 25.18
C PHE A 402 17.44 -10.45 24.71
N ASP A 403 16.54 -10.64 25.67
CA ASP A 403 15.09 -10.59 25.46
C ASP A 403 14.51 -9.78 26.63
N ILE A 404 14.39 -8.48 26.41
CA ILE A 404 13.93 -7.53 27.43
C ILE A 404 12.46 -7.26 27.13
N ALA A 405 11.57 -7.80 27.97
CA ALA A 405 10.14 -7.64 27.80
C ALA A 405 9.53 -7.03 29.06
N ALA A 406 8.60 -6.08 28.87
CA ALA A 406 7.67 -5.70 29.92
C ALA A 406 6.75 -6.89 30.25
N PRO A 407 6.23 -6.97 31.49
CA PRO A 407 5.25 -7.99 31.83
C PRO A 407 4.08 -7.95 30.83
N GLN A 408 3.82 -9.09 30.18
CA GLN A 408 2.72 -9.21 29.22
C GLN A 408 1.61 -10.05 29.86
N GLU A 409 0.38 -9.58 29.75
CA GLU A 409 -0.77 -10.40 30.10
C GLU A 409 -0.98 -11.44 28.98
N PRO A 410 -1.22 -12.72 29.35
CA PRO A 410 -1.58 -13.72 28.34
C PRO A 410 -2.93 -13.35 27.71
N PRO A 411 -3.20 -13.82 26.47
CA PRO A 411 -4.50 -13.62 25.86
C PRO A 411 -5.63 -14.09 26.77
N ARG A 412 -6.65 -13.23 26.93
CA ARG A 412 -7.78 -13.48 27.82
C ARG A 412 -8.78 -14.40 27.15
N ALA A 413 -9.27 -15.41 27.85
CA ALA A 413 -10.41 -16.20 27.34
C ALA A 413 -11.68 -15.33 27.31
N ILE A 414 -12.38 -15.38 26.21
CA ILE A 414 -13.65 -14.71 25.97
C ILE A 414 -14.76 -15.72 26.19
N GLU A 415 -15.64 -15.47 27.17
CA GLU A 415 -16.79 -16.29 27.47
C GLU A 415 -18.01 -15.81 26.67
N THR A 416 -18.62 -16.71 25.89
CA THR A 416 -19.82 -16.42 25.10
C THR A 416 -20.69 -17.67 24.93
N THR A 417 -21.78 -17.55 24.20
CA THR A 417 -22.64 -18.69 23.80
C THR A 417 -22.97 -18.62 22.32
N ALA A 418 -23.30 -19.75 21.71
CA ALA A 418 -23.76 -19.77 20.32
C ALA A 418 -25.01 -18.88 20.13
N ALA A 419 -25.89 -18.84 21.12
CA ALA A 419 -27.09 -17.98 21.09
C ALA A 419 -26.74 -16.48 21.06
N GLN A 420 -25.69 -16.03 21.80
CA GLN A 420 -25.24 -14.64 21.75
C GLN A 420 -24.64 -14.27 20.39
N ILE A 421 -23.82 -15.15 19.81
CA ILE A 421 -23.26 -14.96 18.48
C ILE A 421 -24.36 -14.88 17.42
N ASN A 422 -25.30 -15.85 17.43
CA ASN A 422 -26.42 -15.90 16.48
C ASN A 422 -27.33 -14.67 16.61
N ALA A 423 -27.60 -14.22 17.83
CA ALA A 423 -28.40 -13.02 18.06
C ALA A 423 -27.74 -11.75 17.47
N LEU A 424 -26.39 -11.66 17.49
CA LEU A 424 -25.67 -10.56 16.88
C LEU A 424 -25.67 -10.67 15.34
N LEU A 425 -25.46 -11.87 14.81
CA LEU A 425 -25.39 -12.11 13.36
C LEU A 425 -26.77 -12.06 12.69
N GLY A 426 -27.84 -12.34 13.42
CA GLY A 426 -29.21 -12.42 12.88
C GLY A 426 -29.48 -13.68 12.04
N ILE A 427 -28.61 -14.69 12.16
CA ILE A 427 -28.73 -16.00 11.50
C ILE A 427 -28.39 -17.11 12.49
N GLU A 428 -28.77 -18.35 12.15
CA GLU A 428 -28.49 -19.53 12.97
C GLU A 428 -27.30 -20.32 12.41
N VAL A 429 -26.10 -20.11 13.01
CA VAL A 429 -24.92 -20.95 12.76
C VAL A 429 -24.86 -22.04 13.82
N PRO A 430 -24.68 -23.32 13.45
CA PRO A 430 -24.55 -24.41 14.41
C PRO A 430 -23.31 -24.21 15.33
N ARG A 431 -23.48 -24.49 16.62
CA ARG A 431 -22.38 -24.36 17.60
C ARG A 431 -21.12 -25.10 17.18
N GLN A 432 -21.24 -26.30 16.66
CA GLN A 432 -20.09 -27.10 16.22
C GLN A 432 -19.34 -26.39 15.09
N GLU A 433 -20.06 -25.83 14.13
CA GLU A 433 -19.44 -25.08 13.03
C GLU A 433 -18.69 -23.83 13.52
N MET A 434 -19.25 -23.10 14.52
CA MET A 434 -18.54 -21.99 15.16
C MET A 434 -17.22 -22.46 15.79
N CYS A 435 -17.24 -23.58 16.51
CA CYS A 435 -16.03 -24.15 17.12
C CYS A 435 -15.00 -24.56 16.06
N ASP A 436 -15.44 -25.17 14.98
CA ASP A 436 -14.58 -25.64 13.88
C ASP A 436 -13.95 -24.45 13.15
N ILE A 437 -14.71 -23.40 12.86
CA ILE A 437 -14.23 -22.15 12.26
C ILE A 437 -13.15 -21.51 13.15
N LEU A 438 -13.47 -21.28 14.43
CA LEU A 438 -12.53 -20.64 15.35
C LEU A 438 -11.25 -21.48 15.54
N THR A 439 -11.38 -22.81 15.54
CA THR A 439 -10.23 -23.71 15.64
C THR A 439 -9.35 -23.64 14.38
N ARG A 440 -9.93 -23.59 13.17
CA ARG A 440 -9.18 -23.39 11.91
C ARG A 440 -8.42 -22.08 11.89
N LEU A 441 -8.96 -21.04 12.55
CA LEU A 441 -8.31 -19.73 12.72
C LEU A 441 -7.31 -19.70 13.89
N ASN A 442 -6.95 -20.87 14.45
CA ASN A 442 -6.01 -21.06 15.57
C ASN A 442 -6.49 -20.49 16.91
N PHE A 443 -7.79 -20.27 17.11
CA PHE A 443 -8.31 -19.99 18.44
C PHE A 443 -8.36 -21.26 19.28
N ASN A 444 -8.07 -21.15 20.57
CA ASN A 444 -8.26 -22.26 21.49
C ASN A 444 -9.70 -22.23 22.03
N VAL A 445 -10.49 -23.23 21.68
CA VAL A 445 -11.92 -23.30 21.99
C VAL A 445 -12.19 -24.42 23.01
N ALA A 446 -12.75 -24.05 24.16
CA ALA A 446 -13.24 -25.01 25.16
C ALA A 446 -14.77 -24.85 25.33
N VAL A 447 -15.48 -25.97 25.44
CA VAL A 447 -16.93 -25.98 25.56
C VAL A 447 -17.34 -26.45 26.97
N HIS A 448 -18.08 -25.62 27.69
CA HIS A 448 -18.57 -25.90 29.03
C HIS A 448 -20.11 -25.75 29.09
N GLY A 449 -20.84 -26.83 28.82
CA GLY A 449 -22.30 -26.78 28.67
C GLY A 449 -22.71 -25.94 27.45
N GLU A 450 -23.38 -24.82 27.68
CA GLU A 450 -23.76 -23.88 26.61
C GLU A 450 -22.72 -22.77 26.42
N THR A 451 -21.73 -22.65 27.30
CA THR A 451 -20.70 -21.62 27.22
C THR A 451 -19.54 -22.07 26.34
N LEU A 452 -19.11 -21.19 25.46
CA LEU A 452 -17.87 -21.26 24.70
C LEU A 452 -16.82 -20.38 25.39
N SER A 453 -15.71 -20.97 25.79
CA SER A 453 -14.53 -20.26 26.30
C SER A 453 -13.49 -20.22 25.20
N VAL A 454 -13.30 -19.07 24.58
CA VAL A 454 -12.46 -18.90 23.39
C VAL A 454 -11.27 -18.02 23.70
N THR A 455 -10.06 -18.57 23.51
CA THR A 455 -8.82 -17.79 23.69
C THR A 455 -8.23 -17.47 22.32
N PRO A 456 -8.11 -16.17 21.95
CA PRO A 456 -7.46 -15.79 20.70
C PRO A 456 -5.98 -16.12 20.70
N PRO A 457 -5.38 -16.41 19.52
CA PRO A 457 -3.93 -16.58 19.43
C PRO A 457 -3.21 -15.25 19.70
N ALA A 458 -1.99 -15.33 20.22
CA ALA A 458 -1.25 -14.17 20.71
C ALA A 458 -0.95 -13.07 19.67
N TYR A 459 -1.05 -13.37 18.38
CA TYR A 459 -0.90 -12.40 17.28
C TYR A 459 -2.20 -11.69 16.90
N ARG A 460 -3.37 -12.08 17.46
CA ARG A 460 -4.67 -11.46 17.26
C ARG A 460 -4.98 -10.49 18.40
N GLU A 461 -4.24 -9.35 18.40
CA GLU A 461 -4.45 -8.28 19.40
C GLU A 461 -5.74 -7.46 19.16
N ASP A 462 -6.46 -7.75 18.10
CA ASP A 462 -7.71 -7.10 17.68
C ASP A 462 -8.97 -7.76 18.30
N VAL A 463 -8.85 -8.95 18.85
CA VAL A 463 -10.00 -9.73 19.36
C VAL A 463 -10.12 -9.55 20.87
N ASP A 464 -11.07 -8.69 21.27
CA ASP A 464 -11.28 -8.31 22.69
C ASP A 464 -12.60 -8.85 23.28
N GLY A 465 -13.57 -9.23 22.45
CA GLY A 465 -14.89 -9.62 22.92
C GLY A 465 -15.66 -10.55 21.99
N TYR A 466 -16.85 -10.97 22.41
CA TYR A 466 -17.68 -11.88 21.60
C TYR A 466 -18.15 -11.28 20.26
N PRO A 467 -18.27 -9.95 20.06
CA PRO A 467 -18.57 -9.41 18.74
C PRO A 467 -17.46 -9.70 17.72
N ASP A 468 -16.19 -9.70 18.15
CA ASP A 468 -15.06 -10.00 17.29
C ASP A 468 -15.05 -11.49 16.95
N LEU A 469 -15.46 -12.38 17.89
CA LEU A 469 -15.66 -13.79 17.60
C LEU A 469 -16.82 -14.02 16.61
N ALA A 470 -17.88 -13.23 16.69
CA ALA A 470 -19.00 -13.29 15.74
C ALA A 470 -18.54 -12.84 14.34
N GLU A 471 -17.67 -11.82 14.23
CA GLU A 471 -17.05 -11.41 12.97
C GLU A 471 -16.25 -12.58 12.36
N GLU A 472 -15.39 -13.22 13.16
CA GLU A 472 -14.61 -14.38 12.70
C GLU A 472 -15.50 -15.53 12.21
N VAL A 473 -16.59 -15.79 12.92
CA VAL A 473 -17.55 -16.83 12.54
C VAL A 473 -18.22 -16.50 11.20
N ILE A 474 -18.77 -15.28 11.04
CA ILE A 474 -19.54 -14.96 9.85
C ILE A 474 -18.68 -14.83 8.59
N ARG A 475 -17.46 -14.29 8.70
CA ARG A 475 -16.58 -14.13 7.54
C ARG A 475 -16.12 -15.48 6.96
N GLU A 476 -15.96 -16.51 7.80
CA GLU A 476 -15.60 -17.86 7.38
C GLU A 476 -16.82 -18.71 7.03
N TYR A 477 -17.95 -18.51 7.71
CA TYR A 477 -19.23 -19.17 7.39
C TYR A 477 -19.77 -18.67 6.05
N GLY A 478 -19.63 -17.38 5.76
CA GLY A 478 -20.00 -16.70 4.52
C GLY A 478 -21.15 -15.69 4.70
N TYR A 479 -20.88 -14.47 4.25
CA TYR A 479 -21.85 -13.37 4.27
C TYR A 479 -23.09 -13.64 3.40
N ASP A 480 -22.99 -14.54 2.42
CA ASP A 480 -24.09 -14.92 1.53
C ASP A 480 -25.25 -15.62 2.27
N HIS A 481 -25.01 -16.09 3.50
CA HIS A 481 -26.05 -16.65 4.35
C HIS A 481 -26.93 -15.58 5.02
N ILE A 482 -26.54 -14.30 4.93
CA ILE A 482 -27.32 -13.18 5.46
C ILE A 482 -28.26 -12.68 4.38
N GLU A 483 -29.56 -13.01 4.51
CA GLU A 483 -30.58 -12.48 3.61
C GLU A 483 -30.90 -11.01 3.94
N GLY A 484 -30.90 -10.16 2.92
CA GLY A 484 -31.29 -8.75 3.06
C GLY A 484 -32.78 -8.62 3.38
N THR A 485 -33.11 -8.05 4.54
CA THR A 485 -34.49 -7.82 4.96
C THR A 485 -34.76 -6.32 5.08
N PHE A 486 -36.04 -5.93 4.91
CA PHE A 486 -36.48 -4.59 5.27
C PHE A 486 -36.53 -4.46 6.80
N LEU A 487 -36.31 -3.23 7.30
CA LEU A 487 -36.49 -2.95 8.71
C LEU A 487 -37.93 -3.27 9.15
N ASP A 488 -38.06 -4.23 10.03
CA ASP A 488 -39.36 -4.57 10.66
C ASP A 488 -39.50 -3.74 11.94
N THR A 489 -39.81 -2.45 11.77
CA THR A 489 -40.06 -1.56 12.90
C THR A 489 -41.49 -1.05 12.87
N ALA A 490 -42.15 -1.05 14.02
CA ALA A 490 -43.44 -0.40 14.21
C ALA A 490 -43.35 1.15 14.21
N ALA A 491 -42.15 1.69 14.27
CA ALA A 491 -41.92 3.13 14.28
C ALA A 491 -41.78 3.65 12.85
N VAL A 492 -42.81 4.27 12.34
CA VAL A 492 -42.74 5.05 11.10
C VAL A 492 -41.99 6.35 11.42
N THR A 493 -40.76 6.47 10.94
CA THR A 493 -40.08 7.75 10.96
C THR A 493 -40.67 8.62 9.87
N ASN A 494 -41.23 9.77 10.24
CA ASN A 494 -41.65 10.78 9.27
C ASN A 494 -40.40 11.30 8.56
N GLY A 495 -40.09 10.69 7.41
CA GLY A 495 -39.04 11.19 6.53
C GLY A 495 -39.48 12.49 5.83
N GLY A 496 -38.55 13.15 5.20
CA GLY A 496 -38.81 14.32 4.39
C GLY A 496 -37.72 15.38 4.52
N LEU A 497 -37.88 16.44 3.69
CA LEU A 497 -36.93 17.54 3.73
C LEU A 497 -37.25 18.47 4.91
N ASN A 498 -36.24 18.90 5.65
CA ASN A 498 -36.39 19.99 6.62
C ASN A 498 -36.68 21.33 5.95
N ALA A 499 -37.02 22.38 6.72
CA ALA A 499 -37.40 23.68 6.19
C ALA A 499 -36.31 24.28 5.26
N ALA A 500 -35.06 24.22 5.63
CA ALA A 500 -33.96 24.75 4.82
C ALA A 500 -33.77 23.95 3.51
N GLN A 501 -33.89 22.62 3.57
CA GLN A 501 -33.85 21.79 2.37
C GLN A 501 -35.05 22.03 1.44
N GLN A 502 -36.24 22.26 2.01
CA GLN A 502 -37.44 22.63 1.24
C GLN A 502 -37.24 23.96 0.55
N GLN A 503 -36.71 24.98 1.25
CA GLN A 503 -36.40 26.29 0.67
C GLN A 503 -35.38 26.16 -0.48
N ALA A 504 -34.30 25.39 -0.27
CA ALA A 504 -33.31 25.14 -1.31
C ALA A 504 -33.92 24.45 -2.54
N ALA A 505 -34.75 23.41 -2.32
CA ALA A 505 -35.43 22.70 -3.42
C ALA A 505 -36.41 23.61 -4.20
N ARG A 506 -37.14 24.44 -3.49
CA ARG A 506 -38.07 25.42 -4.11
C ARG A 506 -37.31 26.47 -4.93
N THR A 507 -36.22 27.04 -4.37
CA THR A 507 -35.33 27.98 -5.07
C THR A 507 -34.79 27.40 -6.37
N LYS A 508 -34.24 26.18 -6.29
CA LYS A 508 -33.69 25.46 -7.45
C LYS A 508 -34.77 25.16 -8.50
N ARG A 509 -36.01 24.85 -8.07
CA ARG A 509 -37.15 24.59 -8.97
C ARG A 509 -37.58 25.84 -9.70
N ALA A 510 -37.68 26.97 -8.98
CA ALA A 510 -38.05 28.26 -9.57
C ALA A 510 -37.07 28.69 -10.67
N LEU A 511 -35.74 28.57 -10.40
CA LEU A 511 -34.72 28.94 -11.37
C LEU A 511 -34.66 28.00 -12.57
N ARG A 512 -34.80 26.70 -12.36
CA ARG A 512 -34.89 25.74 -13.47
C ARG A 512 -36.11 25.99 -14.36
N GLY A 513 -37.22 26.39 -13.76
CA GLY A 513 -38.43 26.84 -14.51
C GLY A 513 -38.18 28.05 -15.38
N GLN A 514 -37.16 28.86 -15.11
CA GLN A 514 -36.71 30.02 -15.91
C GLN A 514 -35.53 29.68 -16.85
N ASN A 515 -35.27 28.39 -17.11
CA ASN A 515 -34.18 27.87 -17.94
C ASN A 515 -32.76 28.16 -17.42
N PHE A 516 -32.58 28.27 -16.11
CA PHE A 516 -31.25 28.35 -15.52
C PHE A 516 -30.67 26.96 -15.27
N GLY A 517 -29.40 26.74 -15.66
CA GLY A 517 -28.60 25.57 -15.33
C GLY A 517 -27.96 25.73 -13.97
N GLU A 518 -28.06 24.67 -13.15
CA GLU A 518 -27.35 24.63 -11.86
C GLU A 518 -25.88 24.32 -12.07
N ILE A 519 -25.00 25.05 -11.40
CA ILE A 519 -23.56 24.76 -11.35
C ILE A 519 -23.13 24.48 -9.93
N ILE A 520 -22.04 23.73 -9.80
CA ILE A 520 -21.36 23.44 -8.54
C ILE A 520 -19.88 23.81 -8.72
N THR A 521 -19.41 24.72 -7.87
CA THR A 521 -18.01 25.16 -7.88
C THR A 521 -17.34 24.86 -6.54
N TYR A 522 -16.01 24.90 -6.53
CA TYR A 522 -15.25 24.69 -5.29
C TYR A 522 -15.51 25.79 -4.27
N SER A 523 -15.54 25.41 -2.98
CA SER A 523 -15.60 26.35 -1.86
C SER A 523 -14.29 27.11 -1.63
N PHE A 524 -13.23 26.72 -2.33
CA PHE A 524 -11.90 27.30 -2.28
C PHE A 524 -11.68 28.19 -3.50
N ILE A 525 -11.17 29.39 -3.28
CA ILE A 525 -10.90 30.37 -4.33
C ILE A 525 -9.50 31.00 -4.16
N SER A 526 -9.10 31.77 -5.15
CA SER A 526 -7.86 32.54 -5.11
C SER A 526 -8.01 33.82 -4.28
N PRO A 527 -7.07 34.18 -3.41
CA PRO A 527 -7.07 35.49 -2.78
C PRO A 527 -6.97 36.65 -3.79
N LYS A 528 -6.44 36.40 -4.99
CA LYS A 528 -6.40 37.37 -6.10
C LYS A 528 -7.79 37.79 -6.61
N ASP A 529 -8.79 36.91 -6.47
CA ASP A 529 -10.16 37.20 -6.91
C ASP A 529 -10.79 38.35 -6.12
N TYR A 530 -10.47 38.49 -4.84
CA TYR A 530 -10.91 39.61 -4.02
C TYR A 530 -10.36 40.94 -4.52
N ALA A 531 -9.09 40.99 -4.90
CA ALA A 531 -8.44 42.18 -5.45
C ALA A 531 -9.02 42.52 -6.83
N LEU A 532 -9.28 41.53 -7.70
CA LEU A 532 -9.88 41.71 -9.02
C LEU A 532 -11.28 42.30 -8.93
N LEU A 533 -12.08 41.84 -7.97
CA LEU A 533 -13.46 42.33 -7.74
C LEU A 533 -13.48 43.60 -6.87
N ARG A 534 -12.33 44.07 -6.36
CA ARG A 534 -12.23 45.23 -5.46
C ARG A 534 -13.26 45.16 -4.33
N LEU A 535 -13.38 43.96 -3.72
CA LEU A 535 -14.30 43.76 -2.61
C LEU A 535 -13.83 44.56 -1.39
N ASP A 536 -14.80 44.96 -0.54
CA ASP A 536 -14.51 45.63 0.70
C ASP A 536 -13.76 44.72 1.69
N ASP A 537 -13.16 45.33 2.71
CA ASP A 537 -12.32 44.64 3.71
C ASP A 537 -13.10 43.55 4.48
N GLU A 538 -14.42 43.71 4.61
CA GLU A 538 -15.26 42.72 5.31
C GLU A 538 -15.38 41.43 4.48
N LEU A 539 -15.74 41.57 3.20
CA LEU A 539 -15.81 40.43 2.28
C LEU A 539 -14.44 39.87 1.90
N ALA A 540 -13.39 40.67 1.90
CA ALA A 540 -12.02 40.24 1.66
C ALA A 540 -11.40 39.47 2.84
N ARG A 541 -12.03 39.47 4.02
CA ARG A 541 -11.59 38.77 5.24
C ARG A 541 -11.84 37.25 5.13
N ALA A 542 -11.07 36.59 4.30
CA ALA A 542 -11.22 35.17 4.02
C ALA A 542 -10.36 34.27 4.94
N ILE A 543 -10.89 33.10 5.25
CA ILE A 543 -10.18 32.06 6.01
C ILE A 543 -9.14 31.43 5.11
N ARG A 544 -7.87 31.46 5.53
CA ARG A 544 -6.79 30.82 4.80
C ARG A 544 -6.67 29.33 5.14
N ILE A 545 -6.51 28.50 4.12
CA ILE A 545 -6.31 27.06 4.25
C ILE A 545 -4.83 26.82 4.62
N LYS A 546 -4.58 25.98 5.63
CA LYS A 546 -3.23 25.71 6.15
C LYS A 546 -2.34 25.01 5.12
N ASN A 547 -2.90 24.05 4.38
CA ASN A 547 -2.22 23.22 3.37
C ASN A 547 -3.06 23.19 2.07
N PRO A 548 -3.12 24.32 1.32
CA PRO A 548 -3.94 24.40 0.12
C PRO A 548 -3.36 23.51 -0.99
N ILE A 549 -4.23 23.08 -1.92
CA ILE A 549 -3.83 22.34 -3.13
C ILE A 549 -2.96 23.22 -4.04
N GLY A 550 -3.27 24.54 -4.09
CA GLY A 550 -2.54 25.54 -4.83
C GLY A 550 -2.91 26.94 -4.36
N GLU A 551 -2.16 27.98 -4.79
CA GLU A 551 -2.43 29.37 -4.41
C GLU A 551 -3.80 29.85 -4.88
N ASP A 552 -4.25 29.38 -6.02
CA ASP A 552 -5.56 29.66 -6.63
C ASP A 552 -6.75 29.00 -5.89
N MET A 553 -6.48 28.13 -4.91
CA MET A 553 -7.46 27.46 -4.04
C MET A 553 -7.06 27.56 -2.57
N SER A 554 -6.56 28.72 -2.15
CA SER A 554 -5.93 28.88 -0.82
C SER A 554 -6.80 29.56 0.24
N VAL A 555 -7.99 30.05 -0.12
CA VAL A 555 -8.90 30.68 0.83
C VAL A 555 -10.34 30.18 0.66
N MET A 556 -11.08 30.14 1.76
CA MET A 556 -12.52 29.86 1.74
C MET A 556 -13.27 31.06 1.16
N ARG A 557 -14.22 30.80 0.24
CA ARG A 557 -15.01 31.86 -0.39
C ARG A 557 -15.96 32.57 0.61
N THR A 558 -15.95 33.87 0.62
CA THR A 558 -16.90 34.70 1.36
C THR A 558 -18.09 35.15 0.49
N THR A 559 -18.01 34.95 -0.80
CA THR A 559 -19.04 35.23 -1.80
C THR A 559 -18.94 34.25 -2.96
N LEU A 560 -20.02 34.02 -3.70
CA LEU A 560 -20.03 33.14 -4.88
C LEU A 560 -19.67 33.90 -6.18
N ALA A 561 -19.54 35.24 -6.14
CA ALA A 561 -19.30 36.04 -7.33
C ALA A 561 -18.05 35.64 -8.14
N PRO A 562 -16.88 35.42 -7.54
CA PRO A 562 -15.71 34.96 -8.30
C PRO A 562 -15.95 33.64 -9.05
N SER A 563 -16.52 32.67 -8.37
CA SER A 563 -16.80 31.33 -8.93
C SER A 563 -17.76 31.39 -10.11
N MET A 564 -18.83 32.19 -9.98
CA MET A 564 -19.79 32.43 -11.06
C MET A 564 -19.12 33.10 -12.25
N LEU A 565 -18.38 34.20 -12.03
CA LEU A 565 -17.70 34.95 -13.11
C LEU A 565 -16.66 34.06 -13.83
N HIS A 566 -15.87 33.29 -13.13
CA HIS A 566 -14.92 32.34 -13.74
C HIS A 566 -15.65 31.29 -14.60
N THR A 567 -16.81 30.82 -14.16
CA THR A 567 -17.60 29.86 -14.93
C THR A 567 -18.19 30.50 -16.20
N LEU A 568 -18.73 31.73 -16.13
CA LEU A 568 -19.22 32.45 -17.29
C LEU A 568 -18.09 32.70 -18.30
N VAL A 569 -16.92 33.21 -17.84
CA VAL A 569 -15.73 33.44 -18.68
C VAL A 569 -15.25 32.16 -19.35
N ARG A 570 -15.25 31.03 -18.62
CA ARG A 570 -14.87 29.74 -19.17
C ARG A 570 -15.81 29.32 -20.32
N ASN A 571 -17.11 29.51 -20.15
CA ASN A 571 -18.09 29.21 -21.19
C ASN A 571 -17.93 30.11 -22.42
N ILE A 572 -17.71 31.41 -22.24
CA ILE A 572 -17.42 32.35 -23.34
C ILE A 572 -16.15 31.90 -24.09
N ARG A 573 -15.07 31.58 -23.39
CA ARG A 573 -13.81 31.13 -24.01
C ARG A 573 -13.92 29.79 -24.76
N ARG A 574 -14.93 28.98 -24.44
CA ARG A 574 -15.25 27.74 -25.14
C ARG A 574 -16.20 27.95 -26.34
N GLY A 575 -16.56 29.19 -26.64
CA GLY A 575 -17.41 29.53 -27.79
C GLY A 575 -18.89 29.30 -27.58
N ASN A 576 -19.37 29.22 -26.34
CA ASN A 576 -20.79 29.16 -26.06
C ASN A 576 -21.41 30.56 -26.24
N ASP A 577 -22.47 30.68 -27.04
CA ASP A 577 -23.09 31.95 -27.40
C ASP A 577 -23.87 32.62 -26.26
N GLY A 578 -24.26 31.86 -25.24
CA GLY A 578 -24.99 32.35 -24.08
C GLY A 578 -25.14 31.31 -23.00
N ALA A 579 -25.37 31.75 -21.77
CA ALA A 579 -25.69 30.88 -20.65
C ALA A 579 -26.56 31.60 -19.60
N ARG A 580 -27.42 30.83 -18.95
CA ARG A 580 -28.15 31.18 -17.72
C ARG A 580 -27.75 30.18 -16.64
N LEU A 581 -27.00 30.62 -15.67
CA LEU A 581 -26.41 29.75 -14.64
C LEU A 581 -26.80 30.23 -13.25
N PHE A 582 -26.94 29.28 -12.31
CA PHE A 582 -27.08 29.59 -10.90
C PHE A 582 -26.30 28.61 -10.03
N GLU A 583 -25.89 29.08 -8.88
CA GLU A 583 -25.31 28.27 -7.81
C GLU A 583 -25.94 28.62 -6.48
N LEU A 584 -26.47 27.64 -5.77
CA LEU A 584 -26.90 27.75 -4.38
C LEU A 584 -25.95 26.98 -3.51
N ALA A 585 -25.09 27.67 -2.77
CA ALA A 585 -24.02 27.07 -2.00
C ALA A 585 -23.61 27.92 -0.79
N SER A 586 -22.75 27.38 0.09
CA SER A 586 -22.28 28.10 1.27
C SER A 586 -21.19 29.13 0.95
N ALA A 587 -21.31 30.32 1.54
CA ALA A 587 -20.23 31.27 1.77
C ALA A 587 -19.81 31.22 3.24
N TYR A 588 -18.54 31.46 3.51
CA TYR A 588 -17.92 31.26 4.82
C TYR A 588 -17.48 32.60 5.40
N ILE A 589 -18.19 33.10 6.41
CA ILE A 589 -17.97 34.41 6.99
C ILE A 589 -17.36 34.29 8.36
N ALA A 590 -16.10 34.72 8.49
CA ALA A 590 -15.40 34.76 9.75
C ALA A 590 -15.72 36.04 10.53
N LYS A 591 -16.04 35.94 11.81
CA LYS A 591 -16.23 37.14 12.68
C LYS A 591 -14.87 37.80 12.98
N ALA A 592 -13.83 37.02 13.16
CA ALA A 592 -12.47 37.48 13.42
C ALA A 592 -11.45 36.50 12.85
N LEU A 593 -10.22 36.98 12.56
CA LEU A 593 -9.07 36.18 12.19
C LEU A 593 -7.89 36.53 13.12
N PRO A 594 -7.13 35.55 13.63
CA PRO A 594 -7.34 34.10 13.48
C PRO A 594 -8.68 33.64 14.08
N LEU A 595 -9.21 32.51 13.58
CA LEU A 595 -10.49 31.96 14.02
C LEU A 595 -10.45 31.61 15.51
N ALA A 596 -11.40 32.19 16.29
CA ALA A 596 -11.65 31.84 17.67
C ALA A 596 -12.90 30.93 17.82
N GLU A 597 -13.76 30.91 16.81
CA GLU A 597 -14.98 30.10 16.72
C GLU A 597 -15.22 29.68 15.27
N MET A 598 -16.15 28.73 15.03
CA MET A 598 -16.52 28.32 13.69
C MET A 598 -17.10 29.48 12.89
N PRO A 599 -16.74 29.63 11.59
CA PRO A 599 -17.31 30.66 10.75
C PRO A 599 -18.80 30.45 10.51
N ALA A 600 -19.51 31.52 10.23
CA ALA A 600 -20.91 31.42 9.77
C ALA A 600 -20.93 30.87 8.34
N GLU A 601 -21.62 29.75 8.14
CA GLU A 601 -21.92 29.21 6.82
C GLU A 601 -23.27 29.77 6.33
N ARG A 602 -23.19 30.65 5.34
CA ARG A 602 -24.41 31.29 4.79
C ARG A 602 -24.80 30.64 3.47
N ALA A 603 -25.96 30.02 3.41
CA ALA A 603 -26.55 29.59 2.15
C ALA A 603 -26.75 30.84 1.26
N THR A 604 -26.03 30.89 0.17
CA THR A 604 -25.96 32.06 -0.74
C THR A 604 -26.33 31.61 -2.15
N LEU A 605 -27.17 32.39 -2.82
CA LEU A 605 -27.50 32.19 -4.23
C LEU A 605 -26.71 33.15 -5.09
N SER A 606 -26.09 32.64 -6.14
CA SER A 606 -25.54 33.44 -7.24
C SER A 606 -26.20 33.07 -8.55
N VAL A 607 -26.52 34.05 -9.33
CA VAL A 607 -27.12 33.90 -10.67
C VAL A 607 -26.25 34.67 -11.66
N GLY A 608 -25.96 34.08 -12.81
CA GLY A 608 -25.18 34.70 -13.87
C GLY A 608 -25.76 34.42 -15.24
N VAL A 609 -25.84 35.48 -16.07
CA VAL A 609 -26.32 35.38 -17.45
C VAL A 609 -25.38 36.10 -18.40
N TYR A 610 -25.25 35.60 -19.62
CA TYR A 610 -24.64 36.31 -20.74
C TYR A 610 -25.18 35.77 -22.07
N GLY A 611 -25.07 36.57 -23.10
CA GLY A 611 -25.52 36.23 -24.47
C GLY A 611 -26.24 37.39 -25.14
N SER A 612 -26.42 37.32 -26.45
CA SER A 612 -27.04 38.39 -27.23
C SER A 612 -28.53 38.64 -26.92
N LYS A 613 -29.15 37.66 -26.24
CA LYS A 613 -30.58 37.73 -25.84
C LYS A 613 -30.76 37.99 -24.34
N GLU A 614 -29.68 38.18 -23.60
CA GLU A 614 -29.68 38.35 -22.16
C GLU A 614 -29.39 39.82 -21.82
N ASP A 615 -30.14 40.35 -20.84
CA ASP A 615 -30.00 41.73 -20.38
C ASP A 615 -30.25 41.83 -18.86
N PHE A 616 -30.34 43.05 -18.36
CA PHE A 616 -30.70 43.33 -16.96
C PHE A 616 -32.02 42.66 -16.55
N PHE A 617 -33.00 42.67 -17.44
CA PHE A 617 -34.33 42.14 -17.13
C PHE A 617 -34.33 40.62 -17.07
N SER A 618 -33.44 39.94 -17.82
CA SER A 618 -33.23 38.49 -17.71
C SER A 618 -32.72 38.09 -16.31
N ALA A 619 -31.76 38.84 -15.77
CA ALA A 619 -31.26 38.61 -14.42
C ALA A 619 -32.31 38.99 -13.36
N LYS A 620 -33.03 40.11 -13.54
CA LYS A 620 -34.10 40.53 -12.64
C LYS A 620 -35.23 39.51 -12.57
N ALA A 621 -35.63 38.91 -13.70
CA ALA A 621 -36.66 37.88 -13.76
C ALA A 621 -36.35 36.66 -12.87
N ALA A 622 -35.07 36.30 -12.71
CA ALA A 622 -34.67 35.23 -11.78
C ALA A 622 -35.02 35.58 -10.33
N PHE A 623 -34.77 36.82 -9.90
CA PHE A 623 -35.13 37.28 -8.56
C PHE A 623 -36.64 37.41 -8.38
N GLU A 624 -37.36 37.89 -9.39
CA GLU A 624 -38.82 37.97 -9.37
C GLU A 624 -39.46 36.58 -9.26
N ALA A 625 -38.93 35.60 -9.96
CA ALA A 625 -39.41 34.21 -9.86
C ALA A 625 -39.21 33.62 -8.45
N ILE A 626 -38.07 33.90 -7.81
CA ILE A 626 -37.83 33.49 -6.43
C ILE A 626 -38.73 34.23 -5.46
N ALA A 627 -38.86 35.55 -5.61
CA ALA A 627 -39.74 36.36 -4.77
C ALA A 627 -41.20 35.86 -4.85
N ALA A 628 -41.67 35.57 -6.04
CA ALA A 628 -43.01 34.99 -6.26
C ALA A 628 -43.18 33.63 -5.59
N GLU A 629 -42.18 32.75 -5.70
CA GLU A 629 -42.20 31.42 -5.09
C GLU A 629 -42.32 31.47 -3.56
N PHE A 630 -41.71 32.50 -2.92
CA PHE A 630 -41.74 32.66 -1.46
C PHE A 630 -42.72 33.72 -0.97
N GLY A 631 -43.48 34.35 -1.85
CA GLY A 631 -44.42 35.44 -1.50
C GLY A 631 -43.71 36.70 -0.98
N LEU A 632 -42.47 36.93 -1.43
CA LEU A 632 -41.67 38.10 -1.02
C LEU A 632 -41.92 39.28 -1.93
N GLN A 633 -41.92 40.49 -1.35
CA GLN A 633 -41.88 41.74 -2.08
C GLN A 633 -40.48 42.35 -1.95
N PHE A 634 -39.92 42.83 -3.03
CA PHE A 634 -38.66 43.57 -3.02
C PHE A 634 -38.78 44.86 -3.81
N ALA A 635 -38.07 45.88 -3.40
CA ALA A 635 -37.88 47.11 -4.12
C ALA A 635 -36.42 47.17 -4.60
N SER A 636 -36.20 47.59 -5.84
CA SER A 636 -34.85 47.74 -6.37
C SER A 636 -34.50 49.22 -6.48
N GLY A 637 -33.32 49.61 -6.02
CA GLY A 637 -32.75 50.93 -6.14
C GLY A 637 -31.42 50.91 -6.89
N ALA A 638 -30.99 52.07 -7.41
CA ALA A 638 -29.68 52.20 -8.03
C ALA A 638 -28.57 51.96 -6.97
N ALA A 639 -27.62 51.13 -7.28
CA ALA A 639 -26.48 50.84 -6.42
C ALA A 639 -25.14 51.09 -7.13
N GLN A 640 -24.06 51.19 -6.37
CA GLN A 640 -22.71 51.31 -6.91
C GLN A 640 -21.87 50.18 -6.32
N ARG A 641 -21.17 49.43 -7.17
CA ARG A 641 -20.21 48.43 -6.78
C ARG A 641 -18.88 48.67 -7.52
N PRO A 642 -17.72 48.58 -6.87
CA PRO A 642 -16.42 48.93 -7.45
C PRO A 642 -16.08 48.21 -8.76
N PHE A 643 -16.59 46.99 -8.95
CA PHE A 643 -16.30 46.17 -10.12
C PHE A 643 -17.41 46.17 -11.19
N LEU A 644 -18.48 46.92 -10.96
CA LEU A 644 -19.59 47.03 -11.90
C LEU A 644 -19.65 48.45 -12.54
N PRO A 645 -20.09 48.57 -13.81
CA PRO A 645 -20.19 49.86 -14.47
C PRO A 645 -21.18 50.78 -13.74
N PRO A 646 -20.85 52.09 -13.57
CA PRO A 646 -21.76 53.06 -13.01
C PRO A 646 -23.07 53.14 -13.80
N GLY A 647 -24.20 53.21 -13.08
CA GLY A 647 -25.52 53.29 -13.68
C GLY A 647 -26.12 51.99 -14.23
N LYS A 648 -25.40 50.86 -14.07
CA LYS A 648 -25.86 49.52 -14.47
C LYS A 648 -25.97 48.55 -13.29
N THR A 649 -25.99 49.06 -12.07
CA THR A 649 -26.06 48.28 -10.83
C THR A 649 -27.31 48.67 -10.06
N ALA A 650 -28.04 47.68 -9.60
CA ALA A 650 -29.22 47.86 -8.74
C ALA A 650 -29.06 46.99 -7.47
N GLU A 651 -29.57 47.45 -6.35
CA GLU A 651 -29.65 46.77 -5.09
C GLU A 651 -31.09 46.65 -4.60
#